data_4076caf03655eeceafd2c00af31955f7
#
_entry.id   4076caf03655eeceafd2c00af31955f7
#
_cell.length_a   1.000
_cell.length_b   1.000
_cell.length_c   1.000
_cell.angle_alpha   90.00
_cell.angle_beta   90.00
_cell.angle_gamma   90.00
#
_symmetry.space_group_name_H-M   'P 1'
#
loop_
_entity.id
_entity.type
_entity.pdbx_description
1 polymer ?
#
loop_
_entity_poly.entity_id
_entity_poly.type
_entity_poly.pdbx_seq_one_letter_code
_entity_poly.pdbx_strand_id
1 'polypeptide(L)'
;MLLLLSPFLATVVSCLAVGIMGASVSKQALSEEVKSKLISVRDSQRSKIKSYIKQILDQTKTLADSQMTMNAMAKFSAGFQYYGEGIDADSSLKTKLSSYYIDEFEKEYEALNNGDKIASTDFLNQLTPNQIAIQHAYIKANSNALGEKDKLVKSLNGTAYDDTHAIYHKHYRNILHTFGFYDIFLVDTRSGEIVYSVFKELDFGTSLKTGPYANTGIGDVFKKANGLAKGETVVTDFAPYPPSYDGGAAFFASPIFDASGKKRLGVLIFQAPVDVINDVMTFSGKWRNFGFGDSGETYLVGPDNKMRSISRFLSESPKKYQRIMKKSGMDPEEIQLILAKGTTLGLQEVNTKGAKASLAGKSGFGEFLDYRNIPVLSAYAPLDIPGLNWGILSEVDVKEALKDSDALQSNIMYTGIIVAIIVLVVATIIAYIIADMLSKPIKRLSQFINEVGDKRDLTLEVTIHQKDEIGTMALAIRSLFSQFREFFTTTNSSASEMEGSSKDLSSLIANTTGVIENQKAEADNVVVSMSKVAASAKEVADNTVKSSEVVERARNNSKNGHEVVTQTVLTINTLSSEVDKSVEVINELHTHGAEIDSILGVIRGIAEQTNLLALNAAIEAARAGEQGRGFAVVADEVRSLAQRTQQATIEIQDKIERLQHGTDAATSTMQAQKSQMERSVELASKAGKSLEEISEDIKLIYEVNQEIAVSAQEQQKMTDSMNKRVENISKLTEEVLDSAQSTSVSSDRVAEISTNLKQLTEQFKV
;
A
#
# COMPACT_ATOMS: atom_id res chain seq x y z
N MET A 1 -2.88 -62.96 -59.49
CA MET A 1 -2.18 -62.72 -58.21
C MET A 1 -1.66 -61.29 -58.09
N LEU A 2 -0.91 -60.73 -59.03
CA LEU A 2 -0.38 -59.37 -58.95
C LEU A 2 -1.47 -58.27 -58.99
N LEU A 3 -2.56 -58.40 -59.74
CA LEU A 3 -3.70 -57.46 -59.83
C LEU A 3 -4.60 -57.46 -58.59
N LEU A 4 -4.57 -58.52 -57.75
CA LEU A 4 -5.32 -58.58 -56.49
C LEU A 4 -4.53 -58.00 -55.28
N LEU A 5 -3.20 -57.91 -55.41
CA LEU A 5 -2.35 -57.32 -54.36
C LEU A 5 -2.23 -55.78 -54.40
N SER A 6 -2.51 -55.17 -55.57
CA SER A 6 -2.34 -53.73 -55.74
C SER A 6 -3.30 -52.83 -54.91
N PRO A 7 -4.58 -53.16 -54.71
CA PRO A 7 -5.46 -52.34 -53.87
C PRO A 7 -5.13 -52.45 -52.37
N PHE A 8 -4.58 -53.60 -51.93
CA PHE A 8 -4.18 -53.78 -50.53
C PHE A 8 -2.91 -52.99 -50.19
N LEU A 9 -1.94 -52.95 -51.10
CA LEU A 9 -0.75 -52.14 -50.95
C LEU A 9 -1.10 -50.63 -50.89
N ALA A 10 -2.04 -50.22 -51.74
CA ALA A 10 -2.54 -48.85 -51.74
C ALA A 10 -3.24 -48.46 -50.39
N THR A 11 -3.99 -49.42 -49.81
CA THR A 11 -4.68 -49.19 -48.50
C THR A 11 -3.69 -49.07 -47.34
N VAL A 12 -2.65 -49.92 -47.33
CA VAL A 12 -1.56 -49.85 -46.29
C VAL A 12 -0.82 -48.54 -46.41
N VAL A 13 -0.46 -48.09 -47.60
CA VAL A 13 0.20 -46.78 -47.85
C VAL A 13 -0.70 -45.62 -47.43
N SER A 14 -1.99 -45.67 -47.71
CA SER A 14 -2.96 -44.64 -47.32
C SER A 14 -3.16 -44.57 -45.80
N CYS A 15 -3.23 -45.72 -45.10
CA CYS A 15 -3.33 -45.72 -43.62
C CYS A 15 -2.07 -45.15 -42.94
N LEU A 16 -0.90 -45.46 -43.48
CA LEU A 16 0.35 -44.88 -42.98
C LEU A 16 0.43 -43.37 -43.26
N ALA A 17 0.04 -42.93 -44.42
CA ALA A 17 0.01 -41.51 -44.78
C ALA A 17 -0.98 -40.71 -43.89
N VAL A 18 -2.16 -41.24 -43.64
CA VAL A 18 -3.16 -40.62 -42.73
C VAL A 18 -2.66 -40.57 -41.28
N GLY A 19 -1.96 -41.65 -40.83
CA GLY A 19 -1.36 -41.68 -39.50
C GLY A 19 -0.27 -40.62 -39.31
N ILE A 20 0.65 -40.47 -40.28
CA ILE A 20 1.72 -39.45 -40.27
C ILE A 20 1.12 -38.02 -40.33
N MET A 21 0.11 -37.82 -41.19
CA MET A 21 -0.58 -36.55 -41.33
C MET A 21 -1.33 -36.18 -40.05
N GLY A 22 -2.03 -37.12 -39.41
CA GLY A 22 -2.75 -36.91 -38.16
C GLY A 22 -1.81 -36.54 -36.99
N ALA A 23 -0.65 -37.22 -36.91
CA ALA A 23 0.37 -36.89 -35.91
C ALA A 23 0.98 -35.50 -36.10
N SER A 24 1.22 -35.08 -37.36
CA SER A 24 1.74 -33.74 -37.68
C SER A 24 0.72 -32.65 -37.35
N VAL A 25 -0.54 -32.82 -37.71
CA VAL A 25 -1.63 -31.88 -37.41
C VAL A 25 -1.87 -31.75 -35.91
N SER A 26 -1.84 -32.88 -35.17
CA SER A 26 -1.99 -32.85 -33.70
C SER A 26 -0.86 -32.11 -33.00
N LYS A 27 0.40 -32.30 -33.42
CA LYS A 27 1.56 -31.58 -32.89
C LYS A 27 1.47 -30.07 -33.16
N GLN A 28 1.02 -29.70 -34.36
CA GLN A 28 0.85 -28.29 -34.71
C GLN A 28 -0.30 -27.65 -33.95
N ALA A 29 -1.41 -28.31 -33.77
CA ALA A 29 -2.56 -27.82 -33.00
C ALA A 29 -2.17 -27.60 -31.52
N LEU A 30 -1.49 -28.55 -30.89
CA LEU A 30 -1.03 -28.44 -29.50
C LEU A 30 0.01 -27.33 -29.35
N SER A 31 0.93 -27.16 -30.30
CA SER A 31 1.90 -26.07 -30.31
C SER A 31 1.23 -24.70 -30.40
N GLU A 32 0.19 -24.52 -31.20
CA GLU A 32 -0.58 -23.27 -31.31
C GLU A 32 -1.41 -23.01 -30.02
N GLU A 33 -1.94 -24.04 -29.38
CA GLU A 33 -2.62 -23.92 -28.09
C GLU A 33 -1.66 -23.42 -27.00
N VAL A 34 -0.48 -24.07 -26.86
CA VAL A 34 0.57 -23.67 -25.91
C VAL A 34 1.05 -22.25 -26.20
N LYS A 35 1.23 -21.87 -27.46
CA LYS A 35 1.58 -20.51 -27.88
C LYS A 35 0.54 -19.50 -27.44
N SER A 36 -0.73 -19.75 -27.74
CA SER A 36 -1.85 -18.85 -27.36
C SER A 36 -1.88 -18.66 -25.84
N LYS A 37 -1.72 -19.74 -25.08
CA LYS A 37 -1.68 -19.73 -23.63
C LYS A 37 -0.51 -18.91 -23.08
N LEU A 38 0.72 -19.16 -23.55
CA LEU A 38 1.91 -18.44 -23.08
C LEU A 38 1.86 -16.94 -23.40
N ILE A 39 1.33 -16.59 -24.59
CA ILE A 39 1.09 -15.20 -24.98
C ILE A 39 0.06 -14.54 -24.04
N SER A 40 -1.07 -15.21 -23.78
CA SER A 40 -2.12 -14.71 -22.90
C SER A 40 -1.63 -14.47 -21.48
N VAL A 41 -0.88 -15.43 -20.93
CA VAL A 41 -0.30 -15.30 -19.58
C VAL A 41 0.76 -14.19 -19.54
N ARG A 42 1.69 -14.14 -20.51
CA ARG A 42 2.66 -13.07 -20.64
C ARG A 42 1.98 -11.69 -20.61
N ASP A 43 0.94 -11.50 -21.43
CA ASP A 43 0.27 -10.20 -21.55
C ASP A 43 -0.55 -9.85 -20.29
N SER A 44 -1.14 -10.85 -19.64
CA SER A 44 -1.78 -10.68 -18.33
C SER A 44 -0.79 -10.20 -17.27
N GLN A 45 0.35 -10.87 -17.13
CA GLN A 45 1.36 -10.48 -16.15
C GLN A 45 2.04 -9.16 -16.51
N ARG A 46 2.28 -8.91 -17.80
CA ARG A 46 2.75 -7.61 -18.32
C ARG A 46 1.83 -6.47 -17.88
N SER A 47 0.52 -6.64 -18.05
CA SER A 47 -0.48 -5.64 -17.66
C SER A 47 -0.48 -5.40 -16.13
N LYS A 48 -0.38 -6.46 -15.33
CA LYS A 48 -0.33 -6.36 -13.87
C LYS A 48 0.91 -5.59 -13.39
N ILE A 49 2.10 -5.91 -13.92
CA ILE A 49 3.35 -5.22 -13.55
C ILE A 49 3.30 -3.75 -13.99
N LYS A 50 2.82 -3.45 -15.21
CA LYS A 50 2.63 -2.06 -15.65
C LYS A 50 1.70 -1.28 -14.73
N SER A 51 0.57 -1.86 -14.36
CA SER A 51 -0.41 -1.23 -13.45
C SER A 51 0.19 -1.02 -12.06
N TYR A 52 0.95 -1.99 -11.56
CA TYR A 52 1.61 -1.91 -10.26
C TYR A 52 2.69 -0.80 -10.22
N ILE A 53 3.58 -0.75 -11.21
CA ILE A 53 4.58 0.32 -11.30
C ILE A 53 3.92 1.70 -11.45
N LYS A 54 2.87 1.80 -12.27
CA LYS A 54 2.10 3.05 -12.40
C LYS A 54 1.48 3.46 -11.07
N GLN A 55 0.91 2.52 -10.31
CA GLN A 55 0.35 2.80 -8.99
C GLN A 55 1.41 3.37 -8.03
N ILE A 56 2.64 2.82 -8.00
CA ILE A 56 3.74 3.36 -7.18
C ILE A 56 4.08 4.80 -7.60
N LEU A 57 4.19 5.06 -8.91
CA LEU A 57 4.45 6.40 -9.42
C LEU A 57 3.35 7.40 -9.03
N ASP A 58 2.09 7.02 -9.16
CA ASP A 58 0.93 7.84 -8.76
C ASP A 58 0.91 8.09 -7.23
N GLN A 59 1.23 7.08 -6.42
CA GLN A 59 1.37 7.22 -4.95
C GLN A 59 2.53 8.15 -4.58
N THR A 60 3.70 8.00 -5.22
CA THR A 60 4.86 8.86 -5.00
C THR A 60 4.52 10.32 -5.29
N LYS A 61 3.87 10.58 -6.42
CA LYS A 61 3.38 11.91 -6.80
C LYS A 61 2.41 12.49 -5.79
N THR A 62 1.37 11.72 -5.44
CA THR A 62 0.30 12.17 -4.54
C THR A 62 0.85 12.50 -3.15
N LEU A 63 1.74 11.65 -2.62
CA LEU A 63 2.36 11.91 -1.32
C LEU A 63 3.32 13.10 -1.36
N ALA A 64 4.09 13.28 -2.44
CA ALA A 64 4.98 14.43 -2.60
C ALA A 64 4.21 15.76 -2.65
N ASP A 65 3.00 15.76 -3.24
CA ASP A 65 2.12 16.94 -3.35
C ASP A 65 1.24 17.16 -2.09
N SER A 66 1.30 16.27 -1.09
CA SER A 66 0.50 16.40 0.14
C SER A 66 1.02 17.51 1.06
N GLN A 67 0.10 18.24 1.71
CA GLN A 67 0.45 19.27 2.70
C GLN A 67 1.29 18.69 3.85
N MET A 68 0.98 17.45 4.24
CA MET A 68 1.75 16.72 5.27
C MET A 68 3.23 16.61 4.86
N THR A 69 3.52 16.19 3.64
CA THR A 69 4.90 16.01 3.15
C THR A 69 5.62 17.36 2.97
N MET A 70 4.93 18.39 2.49
CA MET A 70 5.49 19.75 2.39
C MET A 70 5.92 20.26 3.77
N ASN A 71 5.05 20.14 4.77
CA ASN A 71 5.34 20.57 6.14
C ASN A 71 6.44 19.72 6.79
N ALA A 72 6.38 18.40 6.62
CA ALA A 72 7.41 17.49 7.12
C ALA A 72 8.78 17.82 6.52
N MET A 73 8.87 17.99 5.19
CA MET A 73 10.11 18.31 4.50
C MET A 73 10.74 19.60 5.04
N ALA A 74 9.94 20.66 5.18
CA ALA A 74 10.42 21.95 5.70
C ALA A 74 10.95 21.84 7.15
N LYS A 75 10.21 21.15 8.02
CA LYS A 75 10.58 20.97 9.43
C LYS A 75 11.78 20.04 9.60
N PHE A 76 11.82 18.91 8.87
CA PHE A 76 12.96 18.00 8.91
C PHE A 76 14.25 18.66 8.40
N SER A 77 14.21 19.38 7.25
CA SER A 77 15.37 20.11 6.77
C SER A 77 15.89 21.13 7.79
N ALA A 78 15.00 21.91 8.40
CA ALA A 78 15.38 22.90 9.42
C ALA A 78 15.97 22.24 10.69
N GLY A 79 15.32 21.20 11.22
CA GLY A 79 15.77 20.47 12.40
C GLY A 79 17.07 19.70 12.17
N PHE A 80 17.24 19.12 10.97
CA PHE A 80 18.43 18.36 10.59
C PHE A 80 19.67 19.26 10.52
N GLN A 81 19.55 20.46 9.94
CA GLN A 81 20.68 21.37 9.77
C GLN A 81 21.41 21.68 11.09
N TYR A 82 20.69 21.76 12.18
CA TYR A 82 21.20 22.15 13.50
C TYR A 82 21.18 21.01 14.53
N TYR A 83 20.99 19.76 14.09
CA TYR A 83 20.85 18.61 14.99
C TYR A 83 22.04 18.40 15.91
N GLY A 84 23.24 18.56 15.39
CA GLY A 84 24.50 18.42 16.14
C GLY A 84 24.90 19.62 17.01
N GLU A 85 24.17 20.76 16.91
CA GLU A 85 24.46 21.92 17.76
C GLU A 85 24.09 21.61 19.21
N GLY A 86 25.11 21.66 20.10
CA GLY A 86 24.98 21.33 21.54
C GLY A 86 25.07 19.84 21.84
N ILE A 87 25.23 18.97 20.87
CA ILE A 87 25.61 17.57 21.04
C ILE A 87 27.11 17.51 20.84
N ASP A 88 27.85 17.12 21.88
CA ASP A 88 29.31 16.94 21.78
C ASP A 88 29.60 15.72 20.89
N ALA A 89 29.67 15.96 19.55
CA ALA A 89 29.99 14.96 18.55
C ALA A 89 31.50 14.66 18.57
N ASP A 90 32.01 14.33 19.73
CA ASP A 90 33.41 13.97 19.96
C ASP A 90 33.76 12.63 19.29
N SER A 91 35.04 12.27 19.39
CA SER A 91 35.54 10.98 18.88
C SER A 91 34.80 9.76 19.49
N SER A 92 34.14 9.93 20.64
CA SER A 92 33.42 8.85 21.33
C SER A 92 32.11 8.47 20.63
N LEU A 93 31.36 9.42 20.07
CA LEU A 93 30.16 9.11 19.28
C LEU A 93 30.50 8.37 17.99
N LYS A 94 31.57 8.82 17.27
CA LYS A 94 32.05 8.13 16.07
C LYS A 94 32.49 6.70 16.40
N THR A 95 33.21 6.49 17.51
CA THR A 95 33.65 5.17 17.96
C THR A 95 32.47 4.26 18.29
N LYS A 96 31.44 4.77 18.97
CA LYS A 96 30.23 4.00 19.28
C LYS A 96 29.46 3.66 18.00
N LEU A 97 29.32 4.60 17.05
CA LEU A 97 28.65 4.37 15.76
C LEU A 97 29.44 3.34 14.94
N SER A 98 30.79 3.39 14.95
CA SER A 98 31.66 2.41 14.29
C SER A 98 31.39 0.97 14.73
N SER A 99 31.08 0.77 16.02
CA SER A 99 30.74 -0.57 16.51
C SER A 99 29.44 -1.12 15.87
N TYR A 100 28.47 -0.28 15.55
CA TYR A 100 27.28 -0.71 14.79
C TYR A 100 27.62 -1.10 13.37
N TYR A 101 28.45 -0.29 12.69
CA TYR A 101 28.89 -0.57 11.33
C TYR A 101 29.61 -1.91 11.21
N ILE A 102 30.55 -2.19 12.15
CA ILE A 102 31.42 -3.40 12.13
C ILE A 102 30.69 -4.59 12.73
N ASP A 103 30.10 -4.45 13.93
CA ASP A 103 29.61 -5.58 14.71
C ASP A 103 28.20 -6.04 14.35
N GLU A 104 27.40 -5.15 13.76
CA GLU A 104 26.01 -5.45 13.38
C GLU A 104 25.89 -5.51 11.85
N PHE A 105 26.19 -4.42 11.13
CA PHE A 105 26.00 -4.35 9.67
C PHE A 105 26.95 -5.25 8.88
N GLU A 106 28.29 -5.18 9.11
CA GLU A 106 29.25 -5.99 8.34
C GLU A 106 29.03 -7.50 8.55
N LYS A 107 28.64 -7.93 9.74
CA LYS A 107 28.33 -9.34 10.00
C LYS A 107 27.11 -9.83 9.20
N GLU A 108 26.06 -9.04 9.15
CA GLU A 108 24.87 -9.36 8.35
C GLU A 108 25.19 -9.31 6.85
N TYR A 109 25.98 -8.33 6.44
CA TYR A 109 26.46 -8.22 5.07
C TYR A 109 27.25 -9.47 4.66
N GLU A 110 28.23 -9.91 5.46
CA GLU A 110 29.04 -11.13 5.20
C GLU A 110 28.15 -12.38 5.10
N ALA A 111 27.17 -12.51 5.98
CA ALA A 111 26.25 -13.65 5.98
C ALA A 111 25.39 -13.70 4.70
N LEU A 112 24.88 -12.55 4.21
CA LEU A 112 24.03 -12.46 3.04
C LEU A 112 24.82 -12.44 1.71
N ASN A 113 26.13 -12.20 1.74
CA ASN A 113 26.99 -12.14 0.55
C ASN A 113 27.97 -13.29 0.44
N ASN A 114 27.60 -14.49 0.92
CA ASN A 114 28.41 -15.72 0.82
C ASN A 114 29.84 -15.60 1.41
N GLY A 115 30.01 -14.74 2.42
CA GLY A 115 31.30 -14.50 3.08
C GLY A 115 32.08 -13.32 2.52
N ASP A 116 31.58 -12.61 1.49
CA ASP A 116 32.19 -11.38 0.99
C ASP A 116 32.09 -10.27 2.04
N LYS A 117 33.14 -9.46 2.13
CA LYS A 117 33.29 -8.40 3.13
C LYS A 117 33.16 -7.01 2.51
N ILE A 118 32.58 -6.10 3.25
CA ILE A 118 32.51 -4.69 2.92
C ILE A 118 33.27 -3.87 3.96
N ALA A 119 34.02 -2.85 3.55
CA ALA A 119 34.65 -1.90 4.47
C ALA A 119 33.68 -0.77 4.80
N SER A 120 32.71 -1.04 5.67
CA SER A 120 31.66 -0.07 6.02
C SER A 120 32.21 1.19 6.72
N THR A 121 33.37 1.08 7.35
CA THR A 121 34.09 2.21 7.92
C THR A 121 34.47 3.28 6.90
N ASP A 122 34.62 2.94 5.61
CA ASP A 122 34.88 3.93 4.55
C ASP A 122 33.67 4.83 4.33
N PHE A 123 32.45 4.34 4.53
CA PHE A 123 31.24 5.14 4.50
C PHE A 123 31.16 6.04 5.74
N LEU A 124 31.43 5.49 6.93
CA LEU A 124 31.46 6.25 8.19
C LEU A 124 32.47 7.40 8.15
N ASN A 125 33.62 7.21 7.52
CA ASN A 125 34.68 8.22 7.44
C ASN A 125 34.30 9.43 6.58
N GLN A 126 33.29 9.31 5.72
CA GLN A 126 32.77 10.40 4.88
C GLN A 126 31.70 11.24 5.60
N LEU A 127 31.28 10.85 6.81
CA LEU A 127 30.21 11.55 7.54
C LEU A 127 30.73 12.81 8.22
N THR A 128 29.93 13.86 8.17
CA THR A 128 30.13 15.10 8.95
C THR A 128 29.78 14.87 10.43
N PRO A 129 30.26 15.72 11.36
CA PRO A 129 29.87 15.62 12.78
C PRO A 129 28.34 15.60 13.01
N ASN A 130 27.59 16.42 12.27
CA ASN A 130 26.13 16.47 12.34
C ASN A 130 25.49 15.12 11.93
N GLN A 131 25.99 14.51 10.86
CA GLN A 131 25.55 13.21 10.37
C GLN A 131 25.89 12.07 11.35
N ILE A 132 27.06 12.13 11.98
CA ILE A 132 27.45 11.18 13.06
C ILE A 132 26.50 11.30 14.24
N ALA A 133 26.18 12.52 14.69
CA ALA A 133 25.29 12.74 15.82
C ALA A 133 23.89 12.17 15.56
N ILE A 134 23.30 12.43 14.39
CA ILE A 134 21.94 11.95 14.08
C ILE A 134 21.90 10.43 13.85
N GLN A 135 22.91 9.86 13.15
CA GLN A 135 23.00 8.41 12.98
C GLN A 135 23.23 7.70 14.33
N HIS A 136 24.09 8.27 15.20
CA HIS A 136 24.25 7.71 16.55
C HIS A 136 22.91 7.66 17.28
N ALA A 137 22.13 8.74 17.26
CA ALA A 137 20.87 8.84 18.00
C ALA A 137 19.78 7.90 17.47
N TYR A 138 19.64 7.78 16.14
CA TYR A 138 18.55 7.04 15.54
C TYR A 138 18.90 5.62 15.10
N ILE A 139 20.19 5.29 14.96
CA ILE A 139 20.68 3.97 14.59
C ILE A 139 21.32 3.28 15.81
N LYS A 140 22.45 3.77 16.33
CA LYS A 140 23.22 3.06 17.38
C LYS A 140 22.55 3.12 18.75
N ALA A 141 22.08 4.29 19.18
CA ALA A 141 21.38 4.45 20.45
C ALA A 141 19.94 3.93 20.44
N ASN A 142 19.41 3.60 19.27
CA ASN A 142 18.11 2.96 19.07
C ASN A 142 18.19 1.50 19.52
N SER A 143 17.49 1.15 20.60
CA SER A 143 17.51 -0.18 21.21
C SER A 143 16.79 -1.27 20.42
N ASN A 144 16.04 -0.91 19.38
CA ASN A 144 15.40 -1.89 18.51
C ASN A 144 16.44 -2.64 17.68
N ALA A 145 16.14 -3.89 17.33
CA ALA A 145 17.03 -4.76 16.56
C ALA A 145 17.37 -4.19 15.19
N LEU A 146 18.40 -4.74 14.56
CA LEU A 146 18.70 -4.52 13.14
C LEU A 146 17.47 -4.91 12.29
N GLY A 147 17.09 -4.09 11.32
CA GLY A 147 15.85 -4.26 10.53
C GLY A 147 14.56 -3.82 11.25
N GLU A 148 14.61 -3.35 12.51
CA GLU A 148 13.46 -2.87 13.27
C GLU A 148 13.66 -1.43 13.81
N LYS A 149 14.63 -0.69 13.27
CA LYS A 149 14.94 0.68 13.71
C LYS A 149 13.79 1.65 13.47
N ASP A 150 12.85 1.32 12.57
CA ASP A 150 11.60 2.04 12.29
C ASP A 150 10.63 2.11 13.50
N LYS A 151 10.84 1.32 14.54
CA LYS A 151 10.01 1.37 15.76
C LYS A 151 10.31 2.56 16.67
N LEU A 152 11.44 3.24 16.50
CA LEU A 152 11.81 4.39 17.31
C LEU A 152 11.02 5.63 16.89
N VAL A 153 10.15 6.12 17.76
CA VAL A 153 9.33 7.32 17.53
C VAL A 153 10.10 8.62 17.78
N LYS A 154 10.97 8.66 18.79
CA LYS A 154 11.70 9.86 19.18
C LYS A 154 13.03 9.47 19.85
N SER A 155 14.12 10.20 19.54
CA SER A 155 15.37 10.05 20.27
C SER A 155 15.29 10.77 21.63
N LEU A 156 16.27 10.54 22.51
CA LEU A 156 16.32 11.14 23.85
C LEU A 156 17.03 12.50 23.89
N ASN A 157 17.49 13.03 22.75
CA ASN A 157 18.28 14.26 22.71
C ASN A 157 17.43 15.54 22.89
N GLY A 158 16.11 15.47 22.68
CA GLY A 158 15.18 16.59 22.92
C GLY A 158 15.30 17.76 21.95
N THR A 159 15.79 17.52 20.72
CA THR A 159 15.95 18.54 19.69
C THR A 159 14.62 18.81 18.95
N ALA A 160 14.55 19.94 18.24
CA ALA A 160 13.41 20.26 17.35
C ALA A 160 13.21 19.20 16.26
N TYR A 161 14.29 18.51 15.84
CA TYR A 161 14.20 17.37 14.92
C TYR A 161 13.46 16.19 15.55
N ASP A 162 13.75 15.88 16.82
CA ASP A 162 13.11 14.79 17.55
C ASP A 162 11.60 15.01 17.72
N ASP A 163 11.18 16.25 17.99
CA ASP A 163 9.76 16.61 18.05
C ASP A 163 9.09 16.47 16.69
N THR A 164 9.74 16.93 15.64
CA THR A 164 9.28 16.75 14.25
C THR A 164 9.14 15.27 13.90
N HIS A 165 10.15 14.45 14.29
CA HIS A 165 10.13 13.01 14.06
C HIS A 165 8.94 12.34 14.78
N ALA A 166 8.67 12.70 16.03
CA ALA A 166 7.54 12.16 16.79
C ALA A 166 6.18 12.44 16.12
N ILE A 167 6.02 13.61 15.47
CA ILE A 167 4.79 14.00 14.78
C ILE A 167 4.61 13.21 13.48
N TYR A 168 5.63 13.18 12.61
CA TYR A 168 5.46 12.69 11.23
C TYR A 168 5.82 11.23 11.05
N HIS A 169 6.70 10.66 11.88
CA HIS A 169 7.19 9.29 11.70
C HIS A 169 6.08 8.23 11.72
N LYS A 170 5.09 8.37 12.62
CA LYS A 170 3.95 7.45 12.71
C LYS A 170 3.17 7.37 11.39
N HIS A 171 3.02 8.51 10.70
CA HIS A 171 2.29 8.58 9.44
C HIS A 171 3.08 7.89 8.30
N TYR A 172 4.36 8.24 8.12
CA TYR A 172 5.20 7.60 7.10
C TYR A 172 5.39 6.10 7.34
N ARG A 173 5.57 5.70 8.60
CA ARG A 173 5.65 4.29 8.98
C ARG A 173 4.36 3.54 8.64
N ASN A 174 3.20 4.13 8.88
CA ASN A 174 1.91 3.53 8.51
C ASN A 174 1.77 3.41 6.98
N ILE A 175 2.15 4.43 6.21
CA ILE A 175 2.15 4.40 4.73
C ILE A 175 3.06 3.27 4.24
N LEU A 176 4.28 3.17 4.75
CA LEU A 176 5.25 2.14 4.39
C LEU A 176 4.67 0.73 4.58
N HIS A 177 4.13 0.43 5.77
CA HIS A 177 3.59 -0.90 6.06
C HIS A 177 2.28 -1.19 5.33
N THR A 178 1.42 -0.17 5.10
CA THR A 178 0.16 -0.34 4.37
C THR A 178 0.38 -0.67 2.90
N PHE A 179 1.36 -0.04 2.27
CA PHE A 179 1.66 -0.23 0.84
C PHE A 179 2.83 -1.18 0.59
N GLY A 180 3.53 -1.62 1.64
CA GLY A 180 4.61 -2.59 1.56
C GLY A 180 5.91 -2.03 0.97
N PHE A 181 6.17 -0.72 1.02
CA PHE A 181 7.45 -0.16 0.58
C PHE A 181 8.59 -0.67 1.46
N TYR A 182 9.79 -0.78 0.88
CA TYR A 182 10.98 -1.13 1.66
C TYR A 182 11.41 0.05 2.53
N ASP A 183 11.58 1.26 1.96
CA ASP A 183 11.79 2.48 2.74
C ASP A 183 11.17 3.72 2.05
N ILE A 184 11.02 4.82 2.82
CA ILE A 184 10.55 6.13 2.38
C ILE A 184 11.53 7.18 2.87
N PHE A 185 12.06 7.98 1.94
CA PHE A 185 13.06 9.00 2.22
C PHE A 185 12.55 10.41 1.90
N LEU A 186 12.96 11.38 2.72
CA LEU A 186 12.88 12.80 2.40
C LEU A 186 14.30 13.34 2.26
N VAL A 187 14.58 13.94 1.12
CA VAL A 187 15.93 14.43 0.77
C VAL A 187 15.90 15.93 0.52
N ASP A 188 16.74 16.69 1.21
CA ASP A 188 16.82 18.14 1.05
C ASP A 188 17.42 18.51 -0.33
N THR A 189 16.74 19.42 -1.05
CA THR A 189 17.14 19.79 -2.42
C THR A 189 18.47 20.54 -2.47
N ARG A 190 18.88 21.27 -1.40
CA ARG A 190 20.09 22.11 -1.34
C ARG A 190 21.32 21.31 -0.96
N SER A 191 21.26 20.57 0.15
CA SER A 191 22.38 19.77 0.68
C SER A 191 22.45 18.38 0.05
N GLY A 192 21.33 17.83 -0.43
CA GLY A 192 21.20 16.46 -0.88
C GLY A 192 21.16 15.46 0.28
N GLU A 193 21.07 15.93 1.51
CA GLU A 193 21.03 15.06 2.70
C GLU A 193 19.69 14.35 2.81
N ILE A 194 19.74 13.06 3.16
CA ILE A 194 18.58 12.27 3.53
C ILE A 194 18.18 12.72 4.93
N VAL A 195 17.31 13.74 5.02
CA VAL A 195 16.89 14.33 6.28
C VAL A 195 15.88 13.47 7.04
N TYR A 196 15.30 12.47 6.40
CA TYR A 196 14.40 11.49 7.00
C TYR A 196 14.42 10.18 6.21
N SER A 197 14.37 9.05 6.90
CA SER A 197 14.11 7.70 6.42
C SER A 197 13.19 7.01 7.42
N VAL A 198 12.40 6.02 6.99
CA VAL A 198 11.60 5.23 7.93
C VAL A 198 12.47 4.20 8.63
N PHE A 199 13.24 3.38 7.89
CA PHE A 199 14.05 2.30 8.46
C PHE A 199 15.35 2.75 9.10
N LYS A 200 15.93 3.88 8.66
CA LYS A 200 17.20 4.42 9.20
C LYS A 200 18.37 3.44 9.06
N GLU A 201 18.63 3.05 7.81
CA GLU A 201 19.83 2.31 7.44
C GLU A 201 21.06 3.22 7.34
N LEU A 202 22.19 2.72 6.85
CA LEU A 202 23.46 3.47 6.80
C LEU A 202 23.42 4.72 5.91
N ASP A 203 22.47 4.82 4.99
CA ASP A 203 22.25 5.98 4.13
C ASP A 203 21.57 7.15 4.84
N PHE A 204 20.85 6.89 5.93
CA PHE A 204 20.17 7.92 6.70
C PHE A 204 21.17 9.01 7.16
N GLY A 205 20.82 10.26 6.87
CA GLY A 205 21.66 11.42 7.20
C GLY A 205 22.76 11.71 6.20
N THR A 206 23.05 10.84 5.22
CA THR A 206 24.11 11.06 4.21
C THR A 206 23.66 11.95 3.07
N SER A 207 24.60 12.55 2.33
CA SER A 207 24.29 13.37 1.17
C SER A 207 24.28 12.56 -0.14
N LEU A 208 23.20 12.64 -0.88
CA LEU A 208 23.07 12.07 -2.24
C LEU A 208 23.75 12.91 -3.32
N LYS A 209 24.41 14.03 -2.95
CA LYS A 209 25.25 14.81 -3.84
C LYS A 209 26.73 14.46 -3.71
N THR A 210 27.22 14.30 -2.51
CA THR A 210 28.65 14.18 -2.20
C THR A 210 29.03 13.02 -1.29
N GLY A 211 28.04 12.36 -0.66
CA GLY A 211 28.25 11.26 0.28
C GLY A 211 28.43 9.91 -0.40
N PRO A 212 28.56 8.85 0.39
CA PRO A 212 28.94 7.50 -0.08
C PRO A 212 27.94 6.89 -1.06
N TYR A 213 26.67 7.29 -1.03
CA TYR A 213 25.61 6.74 -1.88
C TYR A 213 25.24 7.64 -3.08
N ALA A 214 26.01 8.71 -3.33
CA ALA A 214 25.75 9.67 -4.42
C ALA A 214 25.82 9.05 -5.83
N ASN A 215 26.54 7.94 -6.00
CA ASN A 215 26.72 7.23 -7.26
C ASN A 215 25.99 5.87 -7.28
N THR A 216 24.99 5.69 -6.45
CA THR A 216 24.11 4.52 -6.45
C THR A 216 22.73 4.86 -7.01
N GLY A 217 21.84 3.86 -7.14
CA GLY A 217 20.49 4.06 -7.69
C GLY A 217 19.69 5.17 -6.99
N ILE A 218 19.82 5.32 -5.65
CA ILE A 218 19.14 6.40 -4.91
C ILE A 218 19.72 7.79 -5.24
N GLY A 219 21.05 7.89 -5.42
CA GLY A 219 21.69 9.14 -5.86
C GLY A 219 21.27 9.53 -7.28
N ASP A 220 21.14 8.57 -8.17
CA ASP A 220 20.69 8.79 -9.54
C ASP A 220 19.23 9.23 -9.63
N VAL A 221 18.32 8.57 -8.87
CA VAL A 221 16.92 8.97 -8.84
C VAL A 221 16.75 10.36 -8.23
N PHE A 222 17.51 10.69 -7.18
CA PHE A 222 17.55 12.03 -6.60
C PHE A 222 17.97 13.10 -7.60
N LYS A 223 19.10 12.89 -8.30
CA LYS A 223 19.61 13.84 -9.32
C LYS A 223 18.57 14.09 -10.41
N LYS A 224 17.93 13.02 -10.92
CA LYS A 224 16.87 13.10 -11.93
C LYS A 224 15.64 13.83 -11.39
N ALA A 225 15.11 13.41 -10.25
CA ALA A 225 13.92 14.02 -9.64
C ALA A 225 14.13 15.48 -9.26
N ASN A 226 15.31 15.83 -8.80
CA ASN A 226 15.66 17.22 -8.48
C ASN A 226 15.68 18.17 -9.71
N GLY A 227 15.59 17.64 -10.94
CA GLY A 227 15.42 18.40 -12.18
C GLY A 227 13.98 18.49 -12.69
N LEU A 228 13.06 17.67 -12.18
CA LEU A 228 11.70 17.55 -12.68
C LEU A 228 10.79 18.71 -12.28
N ALA A 229 9.70 18.94 -13.03
CA ALA A 229 8.65 19.85 -12.68
C ALA A 229 7.75 19.26 -11.56
N LYS A 230 6.93 20.13 -10.95
CA LYS A 230 5.93 19.70 -9.96
C LYS A 230 4.99 18.66 -10.56
N GLY A 231 4.77 17.56 -9.83
CA GLY A 231 3.86 16.49 -10.24
C GLY A 231 4.44 15.49 -11.25
N GLU A 232 5.72 15.61 -11.61
CA GLU A 232 6.43 14.59 -12.38
C GLU A 232 7.09 13.56 -11.47
N THR A 233 7.33 12.36 -12.01
CA THR A 233 7.92 11.23 -11.28
C THR A 233 9.01 10.57 -12.14
N VAL A 234 9.96 9.91 -11.48
CA VAL A 234 11.02 9.16 -12.12
C VAL A 234 11.30 7.88 -11.35
N VAL A 235 11.80 6.87 -12.06
CA VAL A 235 12.19 5.56 -11.49
C VAL A 235 13.62 5.21 -11.95
N THR A 236 14.35 4.46 -11.11
CA THR A 236 15.60 3.77 -11.47
C THR A 236 15.40 2.26 -11.46
N ASP A 237 16.17 1.57 -12.31
CA ASP A 237 16.18 0.10 -12.36
C ASP A 237 16.82 -0.49 -11.09
N PHE A 238 16.58 -1.77 -10.84
CA PHE A 238 17.24 -2.51 -9.78
C PHE A 238 18.74 -2.57 -9.97
N ALA A 239 19.47 -2.16 -8.94
CA ALA A 239 20.93 -2.26 -8.86
C ALA A 239 21.33 -2.67 -7.44
N PRO A 240 22.53 -3.27 -7.25
CA PRO A 240 23.04 -3.53 -5.92
C PRO A 240 23.08 -2.27 -5.07
N TYR A 241 22.65 -2.37 -3.82
CA TYR A 241 22.56 -1.23 -2.89
C TYR A 241 23.16 -1.59 -1.53
N PRO A 242 24.33 -1.01 -1.16
CA PRO A 242 25.05 -1.38 0.04
C PRO A 242 24.24 -1.30 1.34
N PRO A 243 23.43 -0.25 1.62
CA PRO A 243 22.60 -0.22 2.83
C PRO A 243 21.64 -1.40 2.94
N SER A 244 21.17 -1.94 1.81
CA SER A 244 20.33 -3.16 1.75
C SER A 244 21.18 -4.42 1.48
N TYR A 245 22.39 -4.47 1.99
CA TYR A 245 23.34 -5.59 1.89
C TYR A 245 23.65 -6.04 0.45
N ASP A 246 23.80 -5.09 -0.46
CA ASP A 246 23.90 -5.32 -1.90
C ASP A 246 22.74 -6.15 -2.49
N GLY A 247 21.58 -6.09 -1.86
CA GLY A 247 20.33 -6.49 -2.46
C GLY A 247 19.95 -5.58 -3.62
N GLY A 248 19.22 -6.11 -4.60
CA GLY A 248 18.71 -5.29 -5.71
C GLY A 248 17.70 -4.27 -5.21
N ALA A 249 17.98 -2.97 -5.34
CA ALA A 249 17.08 -1.89 -4.98
C ALA A 249 16.73 -1.02 -6.19
N ALA A 250 15.48 -0.69 -6.34
CA ALA A 250 14.95 0.28 -7.32
C ALA A 250 14.24 1.41 -6.58
N PHE A 251 14.30 2.62 -7.10
CA PHE A 251 13.80 3.81 -6.43
C PHE A 251 12.84 4.59 -7.31
N PHE A 252 11.76 5.09 -6.68
CA PHE A 252 10.75 5.96 -7.28
C PHE A 252 10.81 7.31 -6.62
N ALA A 253 10.84 8.39 -7.37
CA ALA A 253 10.99 9.72 -6.80
C ALA A 253 10.10 10.77 -7.44
N SER A 254 9.70 11.77 -6.64
CA SER A 254 9.00 12.98 -7.07
C SER A 254 9.51 14.19 -6.30
N PRO A 255 9.66 15.36 -6.94
CA PRO A 255 10.06 16.57 -6.24
C PRO A 255 8.94 17.10 -5.35
N ILE A 256 9.31 17.61 -4.17
CA ILE A 256 8.42 18.26 -3.22
C ILE A 256 8.53 19.77 -3.42
N PHE A 257 7.43 20.44 -3.72
CA PHE A 257 7.36 21.90 -3.83
C PHE A 257 6.59 22.49 -2.64
N ASP A 258 6.76 23.79 -2.42
CA ASP A 258 5.95 24.53 -1.48
C ASP A 258 4.48 24.66 -1.95
N ALA A 259 3.59 25.16 -1.11
CA ALA A 259 2.18 25.35 -1.43
C ALA A 259 1.96 26.27 -2.65
N SER A 260 2.91 27.19 -2.95
CA SER A 260 2.84 28.05 -4.12
C SER A 260 3.25 27.33 -5.42
N GLY A 261 3.87 26.15 -5.33
CA GLY A 261 4.41 25.39 -6.46
C GLY A 261 5.64 26.01 -7.11
N LYS A 262 6.25 27.04 -6.52
CA LYS A 262 7.38 27.79 -7.09
C LYS A 262 8.72 27.38 -6.48
N LYS A 263 8.76 27.08 -5.19
CA LYS A 263 9.98 26.73 -4.47
C LYS A 263 10.06 25.23 -4.25
N ARG A 264 11.10 24.60 -4.77
CA ARG A 264 11.41 23.18 -4.48
C ARG A 264 11.98 23.09 -3.07
N LEU A 265 11.37 22.23 -2.23
CA LEU A 265 11.76 21.99 -0.85
C LEU A 265 12.70 20.78 -0.74
N GLY A 266 12.40 19.72 -1.47
CA GLY A 266 13.13 18.46 -1.41
C GLY A 266 12.68 17.48 -2.48
N VAL A 267 13.02 16.20 -2.26
CA VAL A 267 12.61 15.06 -3.08
C VAL A 267 12.09 13.97 -2.15
N LEU A 268 10.90 13.44 -2.43
CA LEU A 268 10.38 12.22 -1.84
C LEU A 268 10.88 11.03 -2.67
N ILE A 269 11.43 10.02 -2.00
CA ILE A 269 11.90 8.78 -2.65
C ILE A 269 11.28 7.59 -1.95
N PHE A 270 10.76 6.64 -2.73
CA PHE A 270 10.34 5.32 -2.26
C PHE A 270 11.34 4.28 -2.75
N GLN A 271 11.73 3.35 -1.88
CA GLN A 271 12.43 2.13 -2.29
C GLN A 271 11.41 1.05 -2.62
N ALA A 272 11.54 0.43 -3.80
CA ALA A 272 10.58 -0.52 -4.33
C ALA A 272 10.43 -1.78 -3.48
N PRO A 273 9.21 -2.28 -3.28
CA PRO A 273 9.00 -3.61 -2.72
C PRO A 273 9.21 -4.68 -3.81
N VAL A 274 10.21 -5.54 -3.61
CA VAL A 274 10.53 -6.64 -4.54
C VAL A 274 9.50 -7.77 -4.45
N ASP A 275 8.96 -8.01 -3.26
CA ASP A 275 8.07 -9.14 -2.98
C ASP A 275 6.80 -9.11 -3.82
N VAL A 276 6.20 -7.94 -4.03
CA VAL A 276 4.99 -7.80 -4.86
C VAL A 276 5.26 -8.14 -6.32
N ILE A 277 6.43 -7.74 -6.86
CA ILE A 277 6.84 -8.11 -8.22
C ILE A 277 7.01 -9.63 -8.29
N ASN A 278 7.66 -10.24 -7.31
CA ASN A 278 7.84 -11.67 -7.22
C ASN A 278 6.50 -12.41 -7.12
N ASP A 279 5.58 -11.95 -6.30
CA ASP A 279 4.23 -12.54 -6.16
C ASP A 279 3.45 -12.53 -7.48
N VAL A 280 3.49 -11.42 -8.21
CA VAL A 280 2.88 -11.33 -9.53
C VAL A 280 3.53 -12.34 -10.48
N MET A 281 4.88 -12.37 -10.56
CA MET A 281 5.61 -13.21 -11.52
C MET A 281 5.54 -14.70 -11.18
N THR A 282 5.42 -15.04 -9.89
CA THR A 282 5.32 -16.42 -9.42
C THR A 282 3.89 -16.90 -9.18
N PHE A 283 2.88 -16.09 -9.49
CA PHE A 283 1.46 -16.40 -9.19
C PHE A 283 1.24 -16.76 -7.72
N SER A 284 1.97 -16.11 -6.82
CA SER A 284 2.01 -16.45 -5.38
C SER A 284 2.26 -17.96 -5.14
N GLY A 285 3.14 -18.58 -5.93
CA GLY A 285 3.47 -20.00 -5.85
C GLY A 285 2.46 -20.97 -6.47
N LYS A 286 1.43 -20.49 -7.19
CA LYS A 286 0.31 -21.31 -7.71
C LYS A 286 0.42 -21.60 -9.22
N TRP A 287 1.61 -21.79 -9.77
CA TRP A 287 1.85 -21.99 -11.22
C TRP A 287 0.98 -23.09 -11.85
N ARG A 288 0.78 -24.23 -11.14
CA ARG A 288 -0.01 -25.35 -11.67
C ARG A 288 -1.47 -24.97 -11.92
N ASN A 289 -2.05 -24.12 -11.08
CA ASN A 289 -3.45 -23.65 -11.25
C ASN A 289 -3.62 -22.78 -12.50
N PHE A 290 -2.53 -22.17 -12.97
CA PHE A 290 -2.50 -21.39 -14.22
C PHE A 290 -2.00 -22.24 -15.41
N GLY A 291 -1.86 -23.55 -15.20
CA GLY A 291 -1.52 -24.50 -16.25
C GLY A 291 -0.06 -24.47 -16.70
N PHE A 292 0.87 -24.00 -15.84
CA PHE A 292 2.30 -23.99 -16.12
C PHE A 292 3.01 -25.32 -15.82
N GLY A 293 2.25 -26.36 -15.44
CA GLY A 293 2.80 -27.68 -15.18
C GLY A 293 3.97 -27.67 -14.18
N ASP A 294 5.01 -28.44 -14.49
CA ASP A 294 6.19 -28.60 -13.65
C ASP A 294 7.40 -27.74 -14.09
N SER A 295 7.41 -27.23 -15.32
CA SER A 295 8.53 -26.47 -15.90
C SER A 295 8.16 -25.03 -16.32
N GLY A 296 6.88 -24.69 -16.41
CA GLY A 296 6.45 -23.38 -16.87
C GLY A 296 6.85 -22.26 -15.90
N GLU A 297 7.39 -21.17 -16.42
CA GLU A 297 7.91 -20.04 -15.65
C GLU A 297 7.58 -18.72 -16.34
N THR A 298 7.37 -17.66 -15.55
CA THR A 298 7.29 -16.28 -16.05
C THR A 298 8.26 -15.43 -15.25
N TYR A 299 9.09 -14.63 -15.94
CA TYR A 299 10.09 -13.80 -15.29
C TYR A 299 10.35 -12.51 -16.07
N LEU A 300 10.97 -11.55 -15.39
CA LEU A 300 11.40 -10.26 -15.94
C LEU A 300 12.91 -10.25 -16.16
N VAL A 301 13.38 -9.52 -17.18
CA VAL A 301 14.80 -9.35 -17.49
C VAL A 301 15.10 -7.87 -17.74
N GLY A 302 16.21 -7.38 -17.19
CA GLY A 302 16.70 -6.02 -17.36
C GLY A 302 17.73 -5.85 -18.47
N PRO A 303 18.17 -4.60 -18.77
CA PRO A 303 19.10 -4.28 -19.86
C PRO A 303 20.49 -4.90 -19.71
N ASP A 304 20.87 -5.30 -18.52
CA ASP A 304 22.09 -6.05 -18.20
C ASP A 304 21.96 -7.56 -18.43
N ASN A 305 20.86 -8.01 -19.03
CA ASN A 305 20.48 -9.41 -19.20
C ASN A 305 20.32 -10.19 -17.88
N LYS A 306 20.07 -9.52 -16.74
CA LYS A 306 19.83 -10.18 -15.46
C LYS A 306 18.37 -10.15 -15.11
N MET A 307 17.92 -11.15 -14.32
CA MET A 307 16.53 -11.21 -13.86
C MET A 307 16.13 -10.00 -13.02
N ARG A 308 14.86 -9.60 -13.15
CA ARG A 308 14.20 -8.57 -12.33
C ARG A 308 13.06 -9.15 -11.48
N SER A 309 13.03 -10.48 -11.37
CA SER A 309 12.13 -11.24 -10.49
C SER A 309 12.83 -12.51 -10.01
N ILE A 310 12.25 -13.16 -9.01
CA ILE A 310 12.76 -14.45 -8.53
C ILE A 310 12.44 -15.56 -9.55
N SER A 311 13.38 -16.51 -9.75
CA SER A 311 13.11 -17.73 -10.50
C SER A 311 12.17 -18.66 -9.75
N ARG A 312 11.21 -19.25 -10.47
CA ARG A 312 10.35 -20.32 -9.96
C ARG A 312 11.15 -21.45 -9.32
N PHE A 313 12.21 -21.90 -10.00
CA PHE A 313 12.99 -23.06 -9.56
C PHE A 313 13.73 -22.80 -8.26
N LEU A 314 14.19 -21.56 -8.02
CA LEU A 314 14.75 -21.14 -6.74
C LEU A 314 13.68 -21.09 -5.65
N SER A 315 12.54 -20.47 -5.95
CA SER A 315 11.42 -20.32 -5.03
C SER A 315 10.82 -21.66 -4.60
N GLU A 316 10.65 -22.62 -5.54
CA GLU A 316 10.12 -23.96 -5.23
C GLU A 316 11.11 -24.82 -4.45
N SER A 317 12.40 -24.81 -4.81
CA SER A 317 13.41 -25.66 -4.18
C SER A 317 14.83 -25.15 -4.46
N PRO A 318 15.49 -24.47 -3.51
CA PRO A 318 16.88 -24.04 -3.65
C PRO A 318 17.84 -25.19 -4.01
N LYS A 319 17.63 -26.39 -3.46
CA LYS A 319 18.43 -27.56 -3.78
C LYS A 319 18.24 -28.06 -5.23
N LYS A 320 17.02 -27.97 -5.77
CA LYS A 320 16.74 -28.32 -7.18
C LYS A 320 17.34 -27.27 -8.11
N TYR A 321 17.20 -26.00 -7.77
CA TYR A 321 17.81 -24.88 -8.50
C TYR A 321 19.34 -25.05 -8.59
N GLN A 322 20.03 -25.28 -7.47
CA GLN A 322 21.47 -25.50 -7.43
C GLN A 322 21.92 -26.63 -8.39
N ARG A 323 21.19 -27.75 -8.41
CA ARG A 323 21.51 -28.86 -9.31
C ARG A 323 21.31 -28.52 -10.79
N ILE A 324 20.24 -27.77 -11.09
CA ILE A 324 19.93 -27.35 -12.45
C ILE A 324 21.01 -26.36 -12.94
N MET A 325 21.34 -25.34 -12.15
CA MET A 325 22.32 -24.32 -12.52
C MET A 325 23.75 -24.89 -12.65
N LYS A 326 24.13 -25.77 -11.77
CA LYS A 326 25.41 -26.52 -11.91
C LYS A 326 25.48 -27.30 -13.22
N LYS A 327 24.36 -27.89 -13.65
CA LYS A 327 24.28 -28.66 -14.92
C LYS A 327 24.26 -27.74 -16.14
N SER A 328 23.73 -26.50 -16.04
CA SER A 328 23.75 -25.53 -17.12
C SER A 328 25.12 -24.91 -17.36
N GLY A 329 26.08 -25.08 -16.42
CA GLY A 329 27.42 -24.51 -16.50
C GLY A 329 27.58 -23.17 -15.82
N MET A 330 26.61 -22.74 -14.97
CA MET A 330 26.73 -21.51 -14.19
C MET A 330 27.87 -21.61 -13.17
N ASP A 331 28.55 -20.49 -12.93
CA ASP A 331 29.65 -20.39 -11.98
C ASP A 331 29.20 -20.82 -10.57
N PRO A 332 29.93 -21.72 -9.91
CA PRO A 332 29.61 -22.16 -8.55
C PRO A 332 29.55 -21.03 -7.53
N GLU A 333 30.35 -19.98 -7.65
CA GLU A 333 30.34 -18.82 -6.75
C GLU A 333 29.05 -18.01 -6.91
N GLU A 334 28.61 -17.77 -8.16
CA GLU A 334 27.34 -17.10 -8.45
C GLU A 334 26.16 -17.93 -7.91
N ILE A 335 26.18 -19.27 -8.06
CA ILE A 335 25.14 -20.13 -7.50
C ILE A 335 25.08 -19.98 -5.98
N GLN A 336 26.23 -20.00 -5.28
CA GLN A 336 26.25 -19.84 -3.82
C GLN A 336 25.76 -18.45 -3.39
N LEU A 337 26.12 -17.38 -4.10
CA LEU A 337 25.63 -16.03 -3.83
C LEU A 337 24.10 -15.94 -3.99
N ILE A 338 23.53 -16.51 -5.05
CA ILE A 338 22.07 -16.59 -5.26
C ILE A 338 21.38 -17.34 -4.12
N LEU A 339 22.00 -18.45 -3.66
CA LEU A 339 21.45 -19.23 -2.55
C LEU A 339 21.54 -18.50 -1.21
N ALA A 340 22.64 -17.79 -0.95
CA ALA A 340 22.83 -17.00 0.27
C ALA A 340 21.84 -15.83 0.31
N LYS A 341 21.65 -15.11 -0.78
CA LYS A 341 20.69 -14.01 -0.90
C LYS A 341 19.23 -14.47 -1.03
N GLY A 342 18.98 -15.73 -1.37
CA GLY A 342 17.63 -16.27 -1.58
C GLY A 342 16.90 -15.68 -2.79
N THR A 343 17.58 -15.02 -3.72
CA THR A 343 16.97 -14.34 -4.87
C THR A 343 17.81 -14.45 -6.13
N THR A 344 17.15 -14.45 -7.29
CA THR A 344 17.80 -14.36 -8.62
C THR A 344 17.83 -12.93 -9.15
N LEU A 345 17.15 -11.99 -8.49
CA LEU A 345 17.02 -10.59 -8.93
C LEU A 345 18.40 -9.92 -8.98
N GLY A 346 18.76 -9.38 -10.14
CA GLY A 346 20.03 -8.72 -10.38
C GLY A 346 21.24 -9.63 -10.41
N LEU A 347 21.06 -10.94 -10.22
CA LEU A 347 22.15 -11.96 -10.15
C LEU A 347 22.08 -12.93 -11.33
N GLN A 348 20.96 -13.64 -11.52
CA GLN A 348 20.81 -14.66 -12.57
C GLN A 348 20.87 -14.03 -13.96
N GLU A 349 21.87 -14.40 -14.75
CA GLU A 349 21.98 -14.03 -16.15
C GLU A 349 20.96 -14.80 -17.02
N VAL A 350 20.34 -14.09 -17.97
CA VAL A 350 19.37 -14.59 -18.95
C VAL A 350 19.77 -14.13 -20.35
N ASN A 351 20.77 -14.76 -20.93
CA ASN A 351 21.32 -14.39 -22.23
C ASN A 351 20.65 -15.13 -23.39
N THR A 352 19.31 -15.17 -23.42
CA THR A 352 18.51 -15.93 -24.40
C THR A 352 18.09 -15.07 -25.59
N LYS A 353 17.69 -15.71 -26.71
CA LYS A 353 17.17 -15.01 -27.89
C LYS A 353 15.89 -14.23 -27.56
N GLY A 354 14.99 -14.80 -26.73
CA GLY A 354 13.74 -14.16 -26.29
C GLY A 354 14.02 -12.94 -25.44
N ALA A 355 14.94 -13.02 -24.46
CA ALA A 355 15.34 -11.90 -23.63
C ALA A 355 15.91 -10.73 -24.46
N LYS A 356 16.86 -11.00 -25.34
CA LYS A 356 17.45 -9.97 -26.24
C LYS A 356 16.39 -9.33 -27.14
N ALA A 357 15.47 -10.12 -27.69
CA ALA A 357 14.41 -9.58 -28.56
C ALA A 357 13.43 -8.69 -27.76
N SER A 358 13.03 -9.08 -26.54
CA SER A 358 12.15 -8.29 -25.70
C SER A 358 12.79 -6.94 -25.29
N LEU A 359 14.07 -6.95 -24.91
CA LEU A 359 14.84 -5.76 -24.57
C LEU A 359 15.05 -4.82 -25.77
N ALA A 360 15.09 -5.38 -27.00
CA ALA A 360 15.10 -4.62 -28.24
C ALA A 360 13.70 -4.12 -28.69
N GLY A 361 12.69 -4.18 -27.83
CA GLY A 361 11.34 -3.70 -28.09
C GLY A 361 10.47 -4.62 -28.96
N LYS A 362 10.87 -5.91 -29.14
CA LYS A 362 10.14 -6.86 -29.99
C LYS A 362 9.29 -7.81 -29.14
N SER A 363 8.07 -8.04 -29.58
CA SER A 363 7.21 -9.10 -29.04
C SER A 363 7.20 -10.30 -30.00
N GLY A 364 7.17 -11.51 -29.45
CA GLY A 364 7.15 -12.72 -30.28
C GLY A 364 6.95 -13.99 -29.50
N PHE A 365 7.07 -15.09 -30.26
CA PHE A 365 7.03 -16.47 -29.77
C PHE A 365 8.03 -17.33 -30.55
N GLY A 366 8.67 -18.27 -29.90
CA GLY A 366 9.60 -19.18 -30.56
C GLY A 366 10.12 -20.27 -29.63
N GLU A 367 10.87 -21.22 -30.20
CA GLU A 367 11.58 -22.24 -29.47
C GLU A 367 13.05 -21.81 -29.31
N PHE A 368 13.53 -21.74 -28.07
CA PHE A 368 14.87 -21.30 -27.72
C PHE A 368 15.42 -22.15 -26.58
N LEU A 369 16.75 -22.07 -26.35
CA LEU A 369 17.33 -22.51 -25.09
C LEU A 369 17.13 -21.40 -24.04
N ASP A 370 16.62 -21.77 -22.87
CA ASP A 370 16.48 -20.84 -21.75
C ASP A 370 17.80 -20.69 -20.96
N TYR A 371 17.76 -19.94 -19.85
CA TYR A 371 18.91 -19.73 -18.97
C TYR A 371 19.40 -21.00 -18.26
N ARG A 372 18.59 -22.08 -18.26
CA ARG A 372 18.96 -23.42 -17.77
C ARG A 372 19.60 -24.29 -18.85
N ASN A 373 19.76 -23.75 -20.08
CA ASN A 373 20.20 -24.48 -21.27
C ASN A 373 19.25 -25.63 -21.68
N ILE A 374 17.93 -25.43 -21.46
CA ILE A 374 16.86 -26.37 -21.81
C ILE A 374 16.03 -25.79 -22.95
N PRO A 375 15.64 -26.60 -23.97
CA PRO A 375 14.72 -26.13 -25.00
C PRO A 375 13.34 -25.82 -24.43
N VAL A 376 12.88 -24.56 -24.64
CA VAL A 376 11.58 -24.07 -24.18
C VAL A 376 10.79 -23.43 -25.31
N LEU A 377 9.47 -23.49 -25.22
CA LEU A 377 8.58 -22.60 -25.94
C LEU A 377 8.48 -21.31 -25.13
N SER A 378 8.84 -20.20 -25.76
CA SER A 378 8.96 -18.89 -25.09
C SER A 378 8.12 -17.84 -25.78
N ALA A 379 7.23 -17.19 -25.03
CA ALA A 379 6.54 -15.96 -25.41
C ALA A 379 7.18 -14.78 -24.71
N TYR A 380 7.67 -13.79 -25.46
CA TYR A 380 8.41 -12.64 -24.96
C TYR A 380 7.84 -11.31 -25.44
N ALA A 381 7.99 -10.25 -24.66
CA ALA A 381 7.59 -8.88 -25.03
C ALA A 381 8.36 -7.83 -24.19
N PRO A 382 8.48 -6.58 -24.67
CA PRO A 382 8.92 -5.47 -23.85
C PRO A 382 7.87 -5.12 -22.81
N LEU A 383 8.28 -4.58 -21.66
CA LEU A 383 7.33 -4.18 -20.62
C LEU A 383 6.74 -2.78 -20.85
N ASP A 384 7.41 -1.93 -21.64
CA ASP A 384 7.00 -0.55 -22.00
C ASP A 384 6.64 0.32 -20.79
N ILE A 385 7.54 0.45 -19.83
CA ILE A 385 7.43 1.35 -18.69
C ILE A 385 8.41 2.52 -18.91
N PRO A 386 7.95 3.78 -18.86
CA PRO A 386 8.84 4.92 -18.99
C PRO A 386 9.97 4.89 -17.94
N GLY A 387 11.21 4.97 -18.38
CA GLY A 387 12.40 4.93 -17.51
C GLY A 387 12.93 3.53 -17.17
N LEU A 388 12.23 2.45 -17.56
CA LEU A 388 12.67 1.06 -17.34
C LEU A 388 12.69 0.30 -18.69
N ASN A 389 13.83 -0.28 -19.04
CA ASN A 389 13.93 -1.16 -20.21
C ASN A 389 13.90 -2.63 -19.76
N TRP A 390 12.70 -3.14 -19.48
CA TRP A 390 12.51 -4.52 -19.06
C TRP A 390 11.80 -5.34 -20.13
N GLY A 391 12.21 -6.62 -20.23
CA GLY A 391 11.53 -7.66 -20.97
C GLY A 391 10.77 -8.59 -20.04
N ILE A 392 9.65 -9.12 -20.51
CA ILE A 392 8.89 -10.20 -19.86
C ILE A 392 8.92 -11.44 -20.73
N LEU A 393 9.20 -12.60 -20.13
CA LEU A 393 9.18 -13.89 -20.78
C LEU A 393 8.23 -14.83 -20.05
N SER A 394 7.53 -15.67 -20.82
CA SER A 394 6.68 -16.75 -20.31
C SER A 394 7.05 -18.01 -21.08
N GLU A 395 7.53 -19.03 -20.38
CA GLU A 395 8.23 -20.18 -20.95
C GLU A 395 7.73 -21.50 -20.37
N VAL A 396 7.82 -22.58 -21.16
CA VAL A 396 7.59 -23.97 -20.73
C VAL A 396 8.52 -24.90 -21.50
N ASP A 397 9.03 -25.95 -20.88
CA ASP A 397 9.89 -26.94 -21.51
C ASP A 397 9.16 -27.58 -22.70
N VAL A 398 9.82 -27.67 -23.87
CA VAL A 398 9.26 -28.30 -25.08
C VAL A 398 8.83 -29.74 -24.79
N LYS A 399 9.63 -30.46 -24.02
CA LYS A 399 9.34 -31.84 -23.63
C LYS A 399 8.06 -32.00 -22.82
N GLU A 400 7.75 -31.02 -21.95
CA GLU A 400 6.51 -31.01 -21.17
C GLU A 400 5.33 -30.56 -22.04
N ALA A 401 5.52 -29.48 -22.78
CA ALA A 401 4.49 -28.89 -23.64
C ALA A 401 3.94 -29.86 -24.70
N LEU A 402 4.79 -30.76 -25.25
CA LEU A 402 4.45 -31.68 -26.30
C LEU A 402 4.29 -33.13 -25.82
N LYS A 403 4.34 -33.39 -24.51
CA LYS A 403 4.30 -34.76 -23.95
C LYS A 403 3.08 -35.54 -24.39
N ASP A 404 1.91 -34.94 -24.43
CA ASP A 404 0.67 -35.63 -24.83
C ASP A 404 0.64 -35.90 -26.34
N SER A 405 1.28 -35.05 -27.16
CA SER A 405 1.46 -35.28 -28.59
C SER A 405 2.39 -36.47 -28.89
N ASP A 406 3.48 -36.59 -28.16
CA ASP A 406 4.44 -37.69 -28.31
C ASP A 406 3.82 -39.04 -27.89
N ALA A 407 2.99 -39.05 -26.84
CA ALA A 407 2.23 -40.22 -26.40
C ALA A 407 1.17 -40.63 -27.44
N LEU A 408 0.45 -39.66 -28.02
CA LEU A 408 -0.57 -39.87 -29.06
C LEU A 408 0.09 -40.38 -30.35
N GLN A 409 1.24 -39.84 -30.75
CA GLN A 409 2.00 -40.27 -31.94
C GLN A 409 2.48 -41.73 -31.81
N SER A 410 2.98 -42.14 -30.66
CA SER A 410 3.38 -43.51 -30.43
C SER A 410 2.18 -44.48 -30.50
N ASN A 411 1.05 -44.12 -29.90
CA ASN A 411 -0.16 -44.93 -29.93
C ASN A 411 -0.74 -45.06 -31.36
N ILE A 412 -0.77 -43.99 -32.15
CA ILE A 412 -1.20 -44.02 -33.55
C ILE A 412 -0.29 -44.93 -34.38
N MET A 413 1.01 -44.87 -34.18
CA MET A 413 1.99 -45.69 -34.90
C MET A 413 1.88 -47.18 -34.54
N TYR A 414 1.71 -47.54 -33.27
CA TYR A 414 1.49 -48.92 -32.83
C TYR A 414 0.18 -49.46 -33.36
N THR A 415 -0.92 -48.69 -33.32
CA THR A 415 -2.21 -49.08 -33.82
C THR A 415 -2.19 -49.24 -35.36
N GLY A 416 -1.50 -48.37 -36.09
CA GLY A 416 -1.30 -48.45 -37.53
C GLY A 416 -0.54 -49.68 -37.99
N ILE A 417 0.51 -50.10 -37.27
CA ILE A 417 1.29 -51.33 -37.55
C ILE A 417 0.44 -52.57 -37.31
N ILE A 418 -0.36 -52.63 -36.25
CA ILE A 418 -1.23 -53.78 -35.94
C ILE A 418 -2.27 -53.94 -37.02
N VAL A 419 -2.91 -52.86 -37.47
CA VAL A 419 -3.90 -52.87 -38.55
C VAL A 419 -3.29 -53.31 -39.89
N ALA A 420 -2.07 -52.87 -40.22
CA ALA A 420 -1.36 -53.25 -41.43
C ALA A 420 -1.04 -54.78 -41.46
N ILE A 421 -0.65 -55.37 -40.33
CA ILE A 421 -0.37 -56.81 -40.20
C ILE A 421 -1.66 -57.62 -40.36
N ILE A 422 -2.77 -57.18 -39.76
CA ILE A 422 -4.08 -57.85 -39.88
C ILE A 422 -4.57 -57.83 -41.32
N VAL A 423 -4.45 -56.73 -42.04
CA VAL A 423 -4.86 -56.60 -43.45
C VAL A 423 -4.02 -57.51 -44.36
N LEU A 424 -2.71 -57.66 -44.11
CA LEU A 424 -1.81 -58.52 -44.88
C LEU A 424 -2.16 -60.01 -44.71
N VAL A 425 -2.47 -60.47 -43.51
CA VAL A 425 -2.85 -61.85 -43.19
C VAL A 425 -4.20 -62.19 -43.83
N VAL A 426 -5.18 -61.30 -43.74
CA VAL A 426 -6.51 -61.49 -44.35
C VAL A 426 -6.44 -61.56 -45.87
N ALA A 427 -5.61 -60.70 -46.51
CA ALA A 427 -5.43 -60.72 -47.97
C ALA A 427 -4.87 -62.03 -48.52
N THR A 428 -3.97 -62.68 -47.78
CA THR A 428 -3.34 -63.95 -48.20
C THR A 428 -4.30 -65.12 -48.10
N ILE A 429 -5.19 -65.12 -47.13
CA ILE A 429 -6.21 -66.16 -46.92
C ILE A 429 -7.32 -66.10 -48.01
N ILE A 430 -7.75 -64.89 -48.41
CA ILE A 430 -8.83 -64.68 -49.39
C ILE A 430 -8.43 -65.16 -50.78
N ALA A 431 -7.20 -65.00 -51.21
CA ALA A 431 -6.70 -65.43 -52.53
C ALA A 431 -6.74 -66.96 -52.78
N TYR A 432 -6.69 -67.77 -51.71
CA TYR A 432 -6.62 -69.23 -51.78
C TYR A 432 -8.03 -69.87 -51.92
N ILE A 433 -9.10 -69.26 -51.46
CA ILE A 433 -10.43 -69.90 -51.30
C ILE A 433 -11.37 -69.71 -52.50
N ILE A 434 -11.14 -68.71 -53.39
CA ILE A 434 -12.09 -68.29 -54.45
C ILE A 434 -12.23 -69.29 -55.62
N ALA A 435 -11.40 -70.35 -55.71
CA ALA A 435 -11.31 -71.20 -56.92
C ALA A 435 -12.32 -72.35 -57.02
N ASP A 436 -12.95 -72.83 -55.94
CA ASP A 436 -13.59 -74.18 -56.01
C ASP A 436 -15.12 -74.35 -55.89
N MET A 437 -16.00 -73.39 -55.50
CA MET A 437 -17.41 -73.71 -55.18
C MET A 437 -18.49 -72.68 -55.45
N LEU A 438 -18.88 -72.40 -56.65
CA LEU A 438 -19.77 -71.26 -56.99
C LEU A 438 -21.14 -71.54 -57.62
N SER A 439 -21.98 -72.56 -57.34
CA SER A 439 -23.27 -72.58 -58.02
C SER A 439 -24.56 -73.02 -57.30
N LYS A 440 -24.54 -73.83 -56.26
CA LYS A 440 -25.83 -74.33 -55.66
C LYS A 440 -26.32 -73.61 -54.38
N PRO A 441 -25.52 -73.08 -53.53
CA PRO A 441 -25.95 -72.43 -52.28
C PRO A 441 -26.52 -71.03 -52.43
N ILE A 442 -26.19 -70.29 -53.53
CA ILE A 442 -26.64 -68.92 -53.76
C ILE A 442 -28.17 -68.77 -53.73
N LYS A 443 -28.89 -69.77 -54.28
CA LYS A 443 -30.36 -69.71 -54.35
C LYS A 443 -31.03 -69.85 -52.95
N ARG A 444 -30.44 -70.67 -52.05
CA ARG A 444 -30.94 -70.77 -50.64
C ARG A 444 -30.65 -69.55 -49.84
N LEU A 445 -29.54 -68.89 -50.06
CA LEU A 445 -29.08 -67.67 -49.30
C LEU A 445 -29.99 -66.46 -49.64
N SER A 446 -30.44 -66.35 -51.00
CA SER A 446 -31.37 -65.33 -51.42
C SER A 446 -32.76 -65.50 -50.78
N GLN A 447 -33.23 -66.74 -50.61
CA GLN A 447 -34.52 -67.01 -49.93
C GLN A 447 -34.47 -66.62 -48.45
N PHE A 448 -33.39 -66.92 -47.78
CA PHE A 448 -33.15 -66.58 -46.34
C PHE A 448 -33.08 -65.03 -46.12
N ILE A 449 -32.38 -64.29 -47.01
CA ILE A 449 -32.28 -62.83 -46.92
C ILE A 449 -33.66 -62.17 -47.05
N ASN A 450 -34.52 -62.69 -48.03
CA ASN A 450 -35.84 -62.17 -48.15
C ASN A 450 -36.74 -62.47 -46.95
N GLU A 451 -36.62 -63.65 -46.33
CA GLU A 451 -37.34 -63.98 -45.09
C GLU A 451 -36.97 -63.12 -43.88
N VAL A 452 -35.70 -62.79 -43.72
CA VAL A 452 -35.23 -61.84 -42.68
C VAL A 452 -35.72 -60.41 -42.98
N GLY A 453 -35.76 -59.99 -44.29
CA GLY A 453 -36.24 -58.70 -44.70
C GLY A 453 -37.75 -58.51 -44.46
N ASP A 454 -38.55 -59.54 -44.81
CA ASP A 454 -40.01 -59.47 -44.63
C ASP A 454 -40.47 -59.56 -43.18
N LYS A 455 -39.78 -60.39 -42.33
CA LYS A 455 -40.11 -60.54 -40.92
C LYS A 455 -39.40 -59.54 -39.98
N ARG A 456 -38.41 -58.81 -40.52
CA ARG A 456 -37.54 -57.88 -39.71
C ARG A 456 -36.92 -58.57 -38.49
N ASP A 457 -36.75 -59.92 -38.54
CA ASP A 457 -36.21 -60.73 -37.45
C ASP A 457 -34.74 -61.08 -37.74
N LEU A 458 -33.84 -60.37 -37.06
CA LEU A 458 -32.40 -60.58 -37.18
C LEU A 458 -31.89 -61.75 -36.31
N THR A 459 -32.78 -62.40 -35.53
CA THR A 459 -32.40 -63.57 -34.69
C THR A 459 -32.45 -64.84 -35.50
N LEU A 460 -32.96 -64.85 -36.73
CA LEU A 460 -33.01 -66.01 -37.61
C LEU A 460 -31.58 -66.48 -37.96
N GLU A 461 -31.32 -67.81 -37.88
CA GLU A 461 -30.00 -68.36 -38.18
C GLU A 461 -29.92 -68.92 -39.60
N VAL A 462 -28.79 -68.65 -40.29
CA VAL A 462 -28.45 -69.22 -41.58
C VAL A 462 -28.02 -70.68 -41.36
N THR A 463 -28.76 -71.66 -41.87
CA THR A 463 -28.48 -73.11 -41.74
C THR A 463 -27.64 -73.68 -42.90
N ILE A 464 -26.87 -72.88 -43.61
CA ILE A 464 -25.99 -73.30 -44.69
C ILE A 464 -24.61 -73.65 -44.11
N HIS A 465 -24.19 -74.95 -44.19
CA HIS A 465 -22.94 -75.47 -43.57
C HIS A 465 -21.88 -75.83 -44.61
N GLN A 466 -21.91 -75.23 -45.81
CA GLN A 466 -20.88 -75.47 -46.81
C GLN A 466 -19.56 -74.74 -46.48
N LYS A 467 -18.40 -75.31 -46.85
CA LYS A 467 -17.06 -74.77 -46.57
C LYS A 467 -16.46 -74.06 -47.80
N ASP A 468 -17.33 -73.46 -48.66
CA ASP A 468 -16.95 -72.75 -49.86
C ASP A 468 -17.33 -71.26 -49.78
N GLU A 469 -17.17 -70.50 -50.86
CA GLU A 469 -17.48 -69.08 -50.95
C GLU A 469 -18.93 -68.80 -50.56
N ILE A 470 -19.83 -69.75 -50.79
CA ILE A 470 -21.23 -69.62 -50.37
C ILE A 470 -21.40 -69.88 -48.89
N GLY A 471 -20.62 -70.78 -48.31
CA GLY A 471 -20.52 -70.91 -46.85
C GLY A 471 -19.89 -69.63 -46.23
N THR A 472 -18.91 -69.04 -46.91
CA THR A 472 -18.33 -67.74 -46.53
C THR A 472 -19.32 -66.59 -46.69
N MET A 473 -20.11 -66.57 -47.74
CA MET A 473 -21.24 -65.60 -47.88
C MET A 473 -22.29 -65.79 -46.77
N ALA A 474 -22.62 -67.05 -46.45
CA ALA A 474 -23.55 -67.33 -45.35
C ALA A 474 -22.97 -66.87 -43.97
N LEU A 475 -21.65 -67.08 -43.74
CA LEU A 475 -20.97 -66.56 -42.57
C LEU A 475 -20.84 -65.01 -42.58
N ALA A 476 -20.57 -64.41 -43.75
CA ALA A 476 -20.55 -62.97 -43.93
C ALA A 476 -21.93 -62.33 -43.66
N ILE A 477 -23.01 -62.93 -44.12
CA ILE A 477 -24.38 -62.50 -43.82
C ILE A 477 -24.72 -62.71 -42.35
N ARG A 478 -24.30 -63.83 -41.75
CA ARG A 478 -24.42 -64.08 -40.31
C ARG A 478 -23.67 -63.03 -39.52
N SER A 479 -22.44 -62.71 -39.94
CA SER A 479 -21.64 -61.63 -39.34
C SER A 479 -22.28 -60.26 -39.53
N LEU A 480 -22.83 -60.00 -40.72
CA LEU A 480 -23.56 -58.78 -41.00
C LEU A 480 -24.80 -58.61 -40.11
N PHE A 481 -25.61 -59.67 -39.96
CA PHE A 481 -26.75 -59.62 -39.04
C PHE A 481 -26.35 -59.54 -37.56
N SER A 482 -25.21 -60.15 -37.18
CA SER A 482 -24.63 -59.98 -35.88
C SER A 482 -24.22 -58.50 -35.63
N GLN A 483 -23.59 -57.89 -36.64
CA GLN A 483 -23.21 -56.47 -36.57
C GLN A 483 -24.44 -55.55 -36.55
N PHE A 484 -25.52 -55.85 -37.30
CA PHE A 484 -26.75 -55.12 -37.23
C PHE A 484 -27.45 -55.26 -35.86
N ARG A 485 -27.44 -56.47 -35.23
CA ARG A 485 -27.96 -56.65 -33.89
C ARG A 485 -27.17 -55.78 -32.88
N GLU A 486 -25.86 -55.84 -32.96
CA GLU A 486 -24.99 -55.01 -32.10
C GLU A 486 -25.24 -53.51 -32.38
N PHE A 487 -25.35 -53.09 -33.64
CA PHE A 487 -25.67 -51.75 -34.02
C PHE A 487 -27.02 -51.29 -33.46
N PHE A 488 -28.11 -52.09 -33.65
CA PHE A 488 -29.41 -51.71 -33.10
C PHE A 488 -29.46 -51.73 -31.60
N THR A 489 -28.78 -52.70 -30.95
CA THR A 489 -28.66 -52.77 -29.48
C THR A 489 -27.93 -51.54 -28.95
N THR A 490 -26.77 -51.18 -29.56
CA THR A 490 -25.98 -50.02 -29.17
C THR A 490 -26.76 -48.71 -29.44
N THR A 491 -27.45 -48.62 -30.58
CA THR A 491 -28.25 -47.44 -30.91
C THR A 491 -29.41 -47.26 -29.94
N ASN A 492 -30.10 -48.34 -29.54
CA ASN A 492 -31.17 -48.30 -28.55
C ASN A 492 -30.66 -47.91 -27.16
N SER A 493 -29.50 -48.43 -26.78
CA SER A 493 -28.82 -48.03 -25.53
C SER A 493 -28.46 -46.53 -25.56
N SER A 494 -27.83 -46.06 -26.63
CA SER A 494 -27.46 -44.65 -26.78
C SER A 494 -28.68 -43.71 -26.82
N ALA A 495 -29.78 -44.14 -27.45
CA ALA A 495 -31.03 -43.38 -27.45
C ALA A 495 -31.61 -43.27 -26.02
N SER A 496 -31.57 -44.38 -25.26
CA SER A 496 -32.03 -44.37 -23.85
C SER A 496 -31.15 -43.48 -22.94
N GLU A 497 -29.85 -43.45 -23.19
CA GLU A 497 -28.90 -42.58 -22.47
C GLU A 497 -29.12 -41.08 -22.86
N MET A 498 -29.38 -40.80 -24.13
CA MET A 498 -29.78 -39.45 -24.57
C MET A 498 -31.10 -38.98 -23.97
N GLU A 499 -32.10 -39.85 -23.84
CA GLU A 499 -33.37 -39.56 -23.17
C GLU A 499 -33.14 -39.23 -21.69
N GLY A 500 -32.32 -40.02 -20.98
CA GLY A 500 -31.90 -39.77 -19.60
C GLY A 500 -31.20 -38.43 -19.47
N SER A 501 -30.20 -38.17 -20.29
CA SER A 501 -29.42 -36.92 -20.30
C SER A 501 -30.28 -35.69 -20.56
N SER A 502 -31.28 -35.81 -21.45
CA SER A 502 -32.24 -34.74 -21.72
C SER A 502 -33.12 -34.43 -20.51
N LYS A 503 -33.56 -35.45 -19.80
CA LYS A 503 -34.31 -35.28 -18.55
C LYS A 503 -33.52 -34.62 -17.45
N ASP A 504 -32.24 -35.01 -17.30
CA ASP A 504 -31.32 -34.40 -16.34
C ASP A 504 -31.08 -32.93 -16.71
N LEU A 505 -30.91 -32.62 -18.00
CA LEU A 505 -30.72 -31.25 -18.49
C LEU A 505 -31.98 -30.40 -18.20
N SER A 506 -33.19 -30.93 -18.42
CA SER A 506 -34.45 -30.24 -18.10
C SER A 506 -34.56 -29.92 -16.59
N SER A 507 -34.13 -30.85 -15.74
CA SER A 507 -34.06 -30.61 -14.28
C SER A 507 -33.07 -29.54 -13.92
N LEU A 508 -31.88 -29.53 -14.53
CA LEU A 508 -30.85 -28.52 -14.32
C LEU A 508 -31.34 -27.13 -14.77
N ILE A 509 -32.07 -27.05 -15.88
CA ILE A 509 -32.66 -25.80 -16.37
C ILE A 509 -33.70 -25.25 -15.42
N ALA A 510 -34.58 -26.11 -14.89
CA ALA A 510 -35.57 -25.71 -13.89
C ALA A 510 -34.89 -25.13 -12.61
N ASN A 511 -33.81 -25.78 -12.14
CA ASN A 511 -33.03 -25.28 -11.03
C ASN A 511 -32.35 -23.94 -11.35
N THR A 512 -31.76 -23.82 -12.55
CA THR A 512 -31.14 -22.59 -13.04
C THR A 512 -32.14 -21.43 -13.07
N THR A 513 -33.36 -21.67 -13.55
CA THR A 513 -34.45 -20.68 -13.57
C THR A 513 -34.77 -20.20 -12.15
N GLY A 514 -34.86 -21.09 -11.16
CA GLY A 514 -35.09 -20.72 -9.78
C GLY A 514 -33.95 -19.90 -9.18
N VAL A 515 -32.69 -20.20 -9.52
CA VAL A 515 -31.52 -19.37 -9.13
C VAL A 515 -31.58 -17.97 -9.74
N ILE A 516 -32.00 -17.86 -10.99
CA ILE A 516 -32.16 -16.57 -11.71
C ILE A 516 -33.23 -15.70 -11.05
N GLU A 517 -34.38 -16.28 -10.66
CA GLU A 517 -35.42 -15.55 -9.95
C GLU A 517 -34.94 -15.01 -8.60
N ASN A 518 -34.19 -15.81 -7.85
CA ASN A 518 -33.58 -15.38 -6.60
C ASN A 518 -32.54 -14.28 -6.82
N GLN A 519 -31.72 -14.38 -7.88
CA GLN A 519 -30.72 -13.35 -8.23
C GLN A 519 -31.39 -12.02 -8.59
N LYS A 520 -32.53 -12.05 -9.30
CA LYS A 520 -33.31 -10.85 -9.61
C LYS A 520 -33.85 -10.18 -8.35
N ALA A 521 -34.43 -10.96 -7.44
CA ALA A 521 -34.91 -10.43 -6.15
C ALA A 521 -33.79 -9.82 -5.31
N GLU A 522 -32.61 -10.43 -5.33
CA GLU A 522 -31.44 -9.89 -4.61
C GLU A 522 -30.90 -8.61 -5.26
N ALA A 523 -30.89 -8.52 -6.59
CA ALA A 523 -30.56 -7.30 -7.31
C ALA A 523 -31.50 -6.14 -6.94
N ASP A 524 -32.80 -6.38 -6.87
CA ASP A 524 -33.80 -5.39 -6.45
C ASP A 524 -33.55 -4.92 -4.99
N ASN A 525 -33.19 -5.84 -4.08
CA ASN A 525 -32.84 -5.53 -2.70
C ASN A 525 -31.58 -4.64 -2.60
N VAL A 526 -30.59 -4.88 -3.49
CA VAL A 526 -29.40 -4.03 -3.57
C VAL A 526 -29.76 -2.62 -4.02
N VAL A 527 -30.66 -2.43 -5.01
CA VAL A 527 -31.13 -1.10 -5.45
C VAL A 527 -31.78 -0.35 -4.27
N VAL A 528 -32.65 -1.01 -3.52
CA VAL A 528 -33.31 -0.41 -2.34
C VAL A 528 -32.26 0.01 -1.29
N SER A 529 -31.24 -0.83 -1.07
CA SER A 529 -30.17 -0.56 -0.12
C SER A 529 -29.30 0.61 -0.58
N MET A 530 -28.96 0.68 -1.87
CA MET A 530 -28.22 1.79 -2.44
C MET A 530 -28.99 3.12 -2.36
N SER A 531 -30.31 3.11 -2.55
CA SER A 531 -31.15 4.29 -2.36
C SER A 531 -31.09 4.82 -0.92
N LYS A 532 -31.04 3.93 0.09
CA LYS A 532 -30.86 4.33 1.48
C LYS A 532 -29.46 4.91 1.74
N VAL A 533 -28.42 4.31 1.16
CA VAL A 533 -27.03 4.83 1.26
C VAL A 533 -26.94 6.24 0.64
N ALA A 534 -27.55 6.46 -0.54
CA ALA A 534 -27.58 7.76 -1.18
C ALA A 534 -28.29 8.83 -0.32
N ALA A 535 -29.43 8.46 0.27
CA ALA A 535 -30.17 9.35 1.17
C ALA A 535 -29.33 9.71 2.41
N SER A 536 -28.64 8.71 3.02
CA SER A 536 -27.77 8.93 4.17
C SER A 536 -26.55 9.80 3.82
N ALA A 537 -25.92 9.55 2.67
CA ALA A 537 -24.80 10.38 2.21
C ALA A 537 -25.21 11.84 2.01
N LYS A 538 -26.39 12.07 1.46
CA LYS A 538 -26.96 13.43 1.32
C LYS A 538 -27.20 14.07 2.68
N GLU A 539 -27.80 13.33 3.62
CA GLU A 539 -28.03 13.82 4.98
C GLU A 539 -26.72 14.19 5.70
N VAL A 540 -25.67 13.35 5.53
CA VAL A 540 -24.33 13.66 6.06
C VAL A 540 -23.78 14.96 5.45
N ALA A 541 -23.90 15.14 4.13
CA ALA A 541 -23.48 16.36 3.47
C ALA A 541 -24.21 17.60 4.01
N ASP A 542 -25.55 17.53 4.14
CA ASP A 542 -26.38 18.62 4.66
C ASP A 542 -26.04 18.95 6.13
N ASN A 543 -25.79 17.92 6.95
CA ASN A 543 -25.39 18.10 8.35
C ASN A 543 -23.98 18.70 8.47
N THR A 544 -23.07 18.36 7.56
CA THR A 544 -21.71 18.93 7.50
C THR A 544 -21.73 20.40 7.16
N VAL A 545 -22.62 20.84 6.24
CA VAL A 545 -22.83 22.26 5.95
C VAL A 545 -23.31 23.00 7.20
N LYS A 546 -24.33 22.50 7.90
CA LYS A 546 -24.82 23.07 9.17
C LYS A 546 -23.73 23.10 10.25
N SER A 547 -22.94 22.05 10.37
CA SER A 547 -21.81 21.98 11.29
C SER A 547 -20.78 23.07 10.98
N SER A 548 -20.46 23.30 9.69
CA SER A 548 -19.54 24.36 9.27
C SER A 548 -20.02 25.75 9.65
N GLU A 549 -21.33 26.02 9.59
CA GLU A 549 -21.91 27.28 10.07
C GLU A 549 -21.75 27.46 11.59
N VAL A 550 -21.92 26.37 12.36
CA VAL A 550 -21.72 26.40 13.83
C VAL A 550 -20.26 26.64 14.16
N VAL A 551 -19.34 25.97 13.46
CA VAL A 551 -17.88 26.12 13.61
C VAL A 551 -17.45 27.57 13.32
N GLU A 552 -17.97 28.19 12.25
CA GLU A 552 -17.65 29.60 11.95
C GLU A 552 -18.15 30.55 13.02
N ARG A 553 -19.36 30.34 13.58
CA ARG A 553 -19.86 31.13 14.73
C ARG A 553 -19.00 30.92 15.98
N ALA A 554 -18.57 29.68 16.26
CA ALA A 554 -17.69 29.39 17.40
C ALA A 554 -16.34 30.10 17.25
N ARG A 555 -15.78 30.12 16.03
CA ARG A 555 -14.54 30.83 15.70
C ARG A 555 -14.67 32.33 15.97
N ASN A 556 -15.75 32.93 15.53
CA ASN A 556 -16.00 34.37 15.76
C ASN A 556 -16.17 34.67 17.24
N ASN A 557 -16.86 33.79 18.00
CA ASN A 557 -17.05 33.96 19.43
C ASN A 557 -15.70 33.80 20.18
N SER A 558 -14.85 32.85 19.82
CA SER A 558 -13.51 32.66 20.40
C SER A 558 -12.63 33.87 20.14
N LYS A 559 -12.65 34.41 18.90
CA LYS A 559 -11.92 35.63 18.56
C LYS A 559 -12.37 36.82 19.37
N ASN A 560 -13.68 37.05 19.43
CA ASN A 560 -14.23 38.15 20.23
C ASN A 560 -13.92 38.01 21.72
N GLY A 561 -14.00 36.80 22.25
CA GLY A 561 -13.59 36.48 23.62
C GLY A 561 -12.12 36.81 23.89
N HIS A 562 -11.22 36.46 22.97
CA HIS A 562 -9.81 36.80 23.06
C HIS A 562 -9.56 38.31 23.04
N GLU A 563 -10.27 39.06 22.20
CA GLU A 563 -10.20 40.54 22.16
C GLU A 563 -10.65 41.13 23.49
N VAL A 564 -11.77 40.66 24.08
CA VAL A 564 -12.29 41.14 25.40
C VAL A 564 -11.29 40.84 26.50
N VAL A 565 -10.68 39.64 26.53
CA VAL A 565 -9.66 39.29 27.53
C VAL A 565 -8.43 40.19 27.39
N THR A 566 -7.96 40.43 26.18
CA THR A 566 -6.85 41.33 25.90
C THR A 566 -7.13 42.76 26.40
N GLN A 567 -8.33 43.29 26.12
CA GLN A 567 -8.75 44.60 26.59
C GLN A 567 -8.85 44.65 28.14
N THR A 568 -9.30 43.56 28.76
CA THR A 568 -9.35 43.43 30.22
C THR A 568 -7.94 43.51 30.84
N VAL A 569 -6.96 42.80 30.28
CA VAL A 569 -5.55 42.90 30.73
C VAL A 569 -5.02 44.32 30.61
N LEU A 570 -5.27 44.99 29.49
CA LEU A 570 -4.88 46.42 29.30
C LEU A 570 -5.51 47.32 30.35
N THR A 571 -6.80 47.12 30.63
CA THR A 571 -7.53 47.95 31.65
C THR A 571 -6.99 47.71 33.04
N ILE A 572 -6.69 46.46 33.45
CA ILE A 572 -6.12 46.17 34.77
C ILE A 572 -4.68 46.73 34.91
N ASN A 573 -3.87 46.70 33.85
CA ASN A 573 -2.57 47.31 33.83
C ASN A 573 -2.62 48.82 33.99
N THR A 574 -3.58 49.49 33.36
CA THR A 574 -3.83 50.91 33.53
C THR A 574 -4.23 51.24 34.97
N LEU A 575 -5.15 50.43 35.55
CA LEU A 575 -5.59 50.60 36.94
C LEU A 575 -4.43 50.36 37.92
N SER A 576 -3.56 49.39 37.65
CA SER A 576 -2.33 49.16 38.45
C SER A 576 -1.43 50.40 38.48
N SER A 577 -1.25 51.03 37.31
CA SER A 577 -0.46 52.29 37.24
C SER A 577 -1.11 53.46 38.02
N GLU A 578 -2.44 53.54 38.07
CA GLU A 578 -3.17 54.55 38.84
C GLU A 578 -3.05 54.30 40.37
N VAL A 579 -3.08 53.02 40.77
CA VAL A 579 -2.81 52.60 42.15
C VAL A 579 -1.38 52.97 42.58
N ASP A 580 -0.38 52.74 41.72
CA ASP A 580 1.01 53.15 42.00
C ASP A 580 1.13 54.68 42.24
N LYS A 581 0.49 55.50 41.42
CA LYS A 581 0.40 56.95 41.61
C LYS A 581 -0.29 57.32 42.92
N SER A 582 -1.36 56.60 43.28
CA SER A 582 -2.06 56.82 44.55
C SER A 582 -1.19 56.52 45.74
N VAL A 583 -0.38 55.45 45.70
CA VAL A 583 0.61 55.13 46.74
C VAL A 583 1.65 56.22 46.87
N GLU A 584 2.11 56.82 45.76
CA GLU A 584 3.07 57.92 45.76
C GLU A 584 2.49 59.15 46.51
N VAL A 585 1.24 59.55 46.17
CA VAL A 585 0.55 60.67 46.82
C VAL A 585 0.34 60.41 48.32
N ILE A 586 -0.03 59.17 48.71
CA ILE A 586 -0.21 58.83 50.14
C ILE A 586 1.11 58.87 50.87
N ASN A 587 2.20 58.47 50.27
CA ASN A 587 3.56 58.52 50.87
C ASN A 587 4.03 59.96 51.05
N GLU A 588 3.74 60.86 50.09
CA GLU A 588 3.96 62.31 50.24
C GLU A 588 3.15 62.87 51.41
N LEU A 589 1.86 62.50 51.55
CA LEU A 589 1.02 62.90 52.64
C LEU A 589 1.54 62.41 54.00
N HIS A 590 2.05 61.15 54.08
CA HIS A 590 2.70 60.59 55.26
C HIS A 590 3.95 61.43 55.64
N THR A 591 4.77 61.79 54.62
CA THR A 591 5.98 62.61 54.83
C THR A 591 5.65 64.00 55.38
N HIS A 592 4.64 64.64 54.78
CA HIS A 592 4.19 65.96 55.30
C HIS A 592 3.59 65.87 56.70
N GLY A 593 2.90 64.77 57.03
CA GLY A 593 2.43 64.47 58.36
C GLY A 593 3.61 64.38 59.38
N ALA A 594 4.68 63.74 59.01
CA ALA A 594 5.90 63.63 59.85
C ALA A 594 6.62 64.99 60.02
N GLU A 595 6.65 65.78 58.94
CA GLU A 595 7.22 67.17 59.04
C GLU A 595 6.38 68.04 59.96
N ILE A 596 5.05 67.95 59.93
CA ILE A 596 4.15 68.73 60.84
C ILE A 596 4.37 68.25 62.27
N ASP A 597 4.45 66.93 62.50
CA ASP A 597 4.72 66.41 63.85
C ASP A 597 6.05 66.96 64.44
N SER A 598 7.11 67.04 63.64
CA SER A 598 8.36 67.63 63.98
C SER A 598 8.20 69.15 64.37
N ILE A 599 7.45 69.91 63.58
CA ILE A 599 7.16 71.32 63.85
C ILE A 599 6.35 71.52 65.16
N LEU A 600 5.35 70.62 65.37
CA LEU A 600 4.58 70.63 66.62
C LEU A 600 5.44 70.36 67.82
N GLY A 601 6.44 69.44 67.71
CA GLY A 601 7.44 69.22 68.73
C GLY A 601 8.23 70.50 69.10
N VAL A 602 8.65 71.24 68.09
CA VAL A 602 9.31 72.56 68.30
C VAL A 602 8.38 73.58 68.94
N ILE A 603 7.12 73.73 68.49
CA ILE A 603 6.13 74.66 69.04
C ILE A 603 5.87 74.29 70.53
N ARG A 604 5.69 73.04 70.83
CA ARG A 604 5.48 72.55 72.17
C ARG A 604 6.68 72.91 73.05
N GLY A 605 7.91 72.67 72.54
CA GLY A 605 9.12 73.10 73.25
C GLY A 605 9.17 74.60 73.50
N ILE A 606 8.79 75.45 72.52
CA ILE A 606 8.69 76.87 72.67
C ILE A 606 7.63 77.24 73.72
N ALA A 607 6.48 76.58 73.64
CA ALA A 607 5.37 76.85 74.59
C ALA A 607 5.79 76.47 76.03
N GLU A 608 6.51 75.35 76.25
CA GLU A 608 7.06 74.91 77.53
C GLU A 608 8.09 75.90 78.06
N GLN A 609 9.02 76.31 77.19
CA GLN A 609 9.97 77.41 77.57
C GLN A 609 9.27 78.72 77.90
N THR A 610 8.25 79.09 77.10
CA THR A 610 7.45 80.35 77.35
C THR A 610 6.69 80.21 78.64
N ASN A 611 6.11 79.04 78.95
CA ASN A 611 5.42 78.81 80.23
C ASN A 611 6.40 78.89 81.41
N LEU A 612 7.61 78.39 81.28
CA LEU A 612 8.68 78.52 82.31
C LEU A 612 9.21 79.91 82.44
N LEU A 613 9.36 80.64 81.30
CA LEU A 613 9.71 82.10 81.29
C LEU A 613 8.68 82.92 81.98
N ALA A 614 7.38 82.70 81.65
CA ALA A 614 6.25 83.34 82.22
C ALA A 614 6.11 83.09 83.75
N LEU A 615 6.34 81.84 84.17
CA LEU A 615 6.35 81.46 85.55
C LEU A 615 7.46 82.20 86.32
N ASN A 616 8.69 82.24 85.75
CA ASN A 616 9.76 82.97 86.29
C ASN A 616 9.45 84.50 86.39
N ALA A 617 8.84 85.04 85.34
CA ALA A 617 8.41 86.44 85.32
C ALA A 617 7.29 86.70 86.36
N ALA A 618 6.32 85.83 86.54
CA ALA A 618 5.32 85.87 87.56
C ALA A 618 5.86 85.84 88.97
N ILE A 619 6.84 84.99 89.18
CA ILE A 619 7.58 84.87 90.49
C ILE A 619 8.31 86.21 90.80
N GLU A 620 9.03 86.73 89.82
CA GLU A 620 9.81 87.97 90.04
C GLU A 620 8.84 89.22 90.10
N ALA A 621 7.73 89.25 89.45
CA ALA A 621 6.65 90.24 89.57
C ALA A 621 6.04 90.18 90.98
N ALA A 622 5.78 89.01 91.54
CA ALA A 622 5.30 88.81 92.91
C ALA A 622 6.33 89.28 93.94
N ARG A 623 7.60 89.11 93.61
CA ARG A 623 8.72 89.56 94.44
C ARG A 623 8.87 91.05 94.48
N ALA A 624 8.47 91.76 93.40
CA ALA A 624 8.48 93.26 93.31
C ALA A 624 7.33 93.94 94.02
N GLY A 625 6.36 93.20 94.62
CA GLY A 625 5.25 93.76 95.42
C GLY A 625 4.26 94.57 94.55
N GLU A 626 3.74 95.69 95.12
CA GLU A 626 2.75 96.55 94.46
C GLU A 626 3.26 97.12 93.06
N GLN A 627 4.57 97.25 92.86
CA GLN A 627 5.17 97.80 91.64
C GLN A 627 5.18 96.68 90.48
N GLY A 628 5.10 95.41 90.87
CA GLY A 628 5.08 94.34 89.94
C GLY A 628 3.70 93.87 89.44
N ARG A 629 2.63 94.40 89.99
CA ARG A 629 1.26 93.90 89.79
C ARG A 629 0.79 93.91 88.35
N GLY A 630 1.14 94.93 87.53
CA GLY A 630 0.89 94.90 86.10
C GLY A 630 1.64 93.85 85.29
N PHE A 631 2.90 93.64 85.67
CA PHE A 631 3.73 92.56 85.12
C PHE A 631 3.25 91.15 85.50
N ALA A 632 2.73 91.01 86.72
CA ALA A 632 2.19 89.70 87.19
C ALA A 632 0.98 89.28 86.33
N VAL A 633 0.09 90.24 86.04
CA VAL A 633 -1.09 89.97 85.20
C VAL A 633 -0.68 89.58 83.74
N VAL A 634 0.33 90.29 83.19
CA VAL A 634 0.87 89.95 81.87
C VAL A 634 1.54 88.60 81.87
N ALA A 635 2.31 88.30 82.91
CA ALA A 635 3.02 87.03 83.09
C ALA A 635 2.01 85.86 83.22
N ASP A 636 0.95 86.03 84.02
CA ASP A 636 -0.08 84.99 84.13
C ASP A 636 -0.85 84.82 82.84
N GLU A 637 -1.15 85.93 82.05
CA GLU A 637 -1.78 85.82 80.73
C GLU A 637 -0.86 85.11 79.71
N VAL A 638 0.45 85.44 79.68
CA VAL A 638 1.44 84.74 78.86
C VAL A 638 1.52 83.27 79.27
N ARG A 639 1.47 82.94 80.54
CA ARG A 639 1.48 81.57 81.05
C ARG A 639 0.23 80.81 80.62
N SER A 640 -0.95 81.45 80.75
CA SER A 640 -2.24 80.88 80.29
C SER A 640 -2.21 80.65 78.80
N LEU A 641 -1.67 81.63 78.04
CA LEU A 641 -1.53 81.44 76.55
C LEU A 641 -0.52 80.30 76.20
N ALA A 642 0.59 80.19 76.89
CA ALA A 642 1.53 79.14 76.70
C ALA A 642 0.92 77.75 77.01
N GLN A 643 0.19 77.64 78.13
CA GLN A 643 -0.53 76.40 78.48
C GLN A 643 -1.64 76.04 77.39
N ARG A 644 -2.36 77.03 76.97
CA ARG A 644 -3.37 76.86 75.84
C ARG A 644 -2.68 76.46 74.59
N THR A 645 -1.50 77.03 74.28
CA THR A 645 -0.73 76.67 73.11
C THR A 645 -0.22 75.23 73.24
N GLN A 646 0.28 74.84 74.40
CA GLN A 646 0.68 73.49 74.64
C GLN A 646 -0.42 72.49 74.56
N GLN A 647 -1.62 72.82 75.09
CA GLN A 647 -2.79 71.93 74.96
C GLN A 647 -3.20 71.81 73.50
N ALA A 648 -3.26 72.90 72.70
CA ALA A 648 -3.58 72.90 71.31
C ALA A 648 -2.65 72.11 70.45
N THR A 649 -1.30 72.16 70.79
CA THR A 649 -0.30 71.30 70.08
C THR A 649 -0.50 69.85 70.36
N ILE A 650 -0.87 69.43 71.56
CA ILE A 650 -1.19 68.04 71.91
C ILE A 650 -2.41 67.60 71.13
N GLU A 651 -3.46 68.40 70.99
CA GLU A 651 -4.64 68.05 70.25
C GLU A 651 -4.38 67.94 68.74
N ILE A 652 -3.52 68.78 68.17
CA ILE A 652 -3.10 68.68 66.78
C ILE A 652 -2.21 67.46 66.61
N GLN A 653 -1.30 67.15 67.56
CA GLN A 653 -0.44 65.95 67.47
C GLN A 653 -1.27 64.67 67.44
N ASP A 654 -2.31 64.53 68.31
CA ASP A 654 -3.24 63.37 68.22
C ASP A 654 -3.90 63.27 66.84
N LYS A 655 -4.25 64.43 66.22
CA LYS A 655 -4.82 64.38 64.86
C LYS A 655 -3.83 63.99 63.78
N ILE A 656 -2.56 64.42 63.91
CA ILE A 656 -1.47 64.06 63.00
C ILE A 656 -1.15 62.56 63.11
N GLU A 657 -1.07 62.07 64.34
CA GLU A 657 -0.84 60.61 64.58
C GLU A 657 -1.93 59.76 63.99
N ARG A 658 -3.18 60.16 64.16
CA ARG A 658 -4.32 59.50 63.51
C ARG A 658 -4.27 59.60 62.00
N LEU A 659 -3.79 60.70 61.43
CA LEU A 659 -3.59 60.87 59.99
C LEU A 659 -2.49 59.93 59.50
N GLN A 660 -1.38 59.79 60.19
CA GLN A 660 -0.30 58.86 59.85
C GLN A 660 -0.80 57.43 59.88
N HIS A 661 -1.51 57.02 60.93
CA HIS A 661 -2.12 55.68 60.97
C HIS A 661 -3.11 55.49 59.83
N GLY A 662 -3.84 56.51 59.46
CA GLY A 662 -4.74 56.44 58.30
C GLY A 662 -4.03 56.27 56.98
N THR A 663 -2.90 56.97 56.78
CA THR A 663 -2.05 56.83 55.58
C THR A 663 -1.36 55.47 55.50
N ASP A 664 -0.88 54.93 56.62
CA ASP A 664 -0.30 53.57 56.69
C ASP A 664 -1.34 52.49 56.32
N ALA A 665 -2.54 52.60 56.87
CA ALA A 665 -3.65 51.70 56.54
C ALA A 665 -4.05 51.80 55.05
N ALA A 666 -4.05 53.01 54.50
CA ALA A 666 -4.34 53.27 53.10
C ALA A 666 -3.25 52.67 52.20
N THR A 667 -1.97 52.82 52.51
CA THR A 667 -0.81 52.23 51.80
C THR A 667 -0.90 50.70 51.78
N SER A 668 -1.17 50.10 52.95
CA SER A 668 -1.33 48.63 53.07
C SER A 668 -2.49 48.12 52.20
N THR A 669 -3.64 48.87 52.17
CA THR A 669 -4.80 48.53 51.34
C THR A 669 -4.47 48.59 49.84
N MET A 670 -3.75 49.63 49.41
CA MET A 670 -3.32 49.81 48.01
C MET A 670 -2.34 48.73 47.59
N GLN A 671 -1.42 48.30 48.47
CA GLN A 671 -0.48 47.21 48.23
C GLN A 671 -1.21 45.86 48.04
N ALA A 672 -2.24 45.59 48.85
CA ALA A 672 -3.10 44.40 48.71
C ALA A 672 -3.90 44.46 47.41
N GLN A 673 -4.43 45.64 46.99
CA GLN A 673 -5.10 45.80 45.69
C GLN A 673 -4.16 45.56 44.54
N LYS A 674 -2.90 46.04 44.58
CA LYS A 674 -1.89 45.78 43.54
C LYS A 674 -1.63 44.28 43.36
N SER A 675 -1.41 43.53 44.45
CA SER A 675 -1.27 42.09 44.40
C SER A 675 -2.48 41.36 43.82
N GLN A 676 -3.70 41.84 44.14
CA GLN A 676 -4.93 41.30 43.54
C GLN A 676 -5.04 41.57 42.03
N MET A 677 -4.58 42.75 41.56
CA MET A 677 -4.52 43.07 40.13
C MET A 677 -3.55 42.18 39.35
N GLU A 678 -2.33 41.93 39.90
CA GLU A 678 -1.34 41.04 39.34
C GLU A 678 -1.90 39.63 39.17
N ARG A 679 -2.59 39.08 40.18
CA ARG A 679 -3.29 37.81 40.11
C ARG A 679 -4.40 37.80 39.06
N SER A 680 -5.12 38.92 38.89
CA SER A 680 -6.20 39.06 37.90
C SER A 680 -5.63 39.07 36.47
N VAL A 681 -4.47 39.72 36.26
CA VAL A 681 -3.75 39.69 34.97
C VAL A 681 -3.30 38.25 34.64
N GLU A 682 -2.75 37.49 35.59
CA GLU A 682 -2.35 36.12 35.40
C GLU A 682 -3.53 35.22 34.99
N LEU A 683 -4.67 35.36 35.66
CA LEU A 683 -5.88 34.60 35.35
C LEU A 683 -6.46 34.99 33.97
N ALA A 684 -6.48 36.25 33.65
CA ALA A 684 -6.93 36.74 32.34
C ALA A 684 -5.99 36.25 31.21
N SER A 685 -4.67 36.25 31.44
CA SER A 685 -3.70 35.72 30.48
C SER A 685 -3.89 34.20 30.24
N LYS A 686 -4.16 33.42 31.30
CA LYS A 686 -4.50 31.98 31.16
C LYS A 686 -5.79 31.79 30.35
N ALA A 687 -6.83 32.61 30.61
CA ALA A 687 -8.06 32.55 29.85
C ALA A 687 -7.83 32.88 28.36
N GLY A 688 -6.97 33.87 28.08
CA GLY A 688 -6.59 34.24 26.72
C GLY A 688 -5.91 33.09 25.97
N LYS A 689 -4.97 32.36 26.65
CA LYS A 689 -4.32 31.19 26.08
C LYS A 689 -5.29 30.05 25.80
N SER A 690 -6.24 29.78 26.70
CA SER A 690 -7.27 28.76 26.48
C SER A 690 -8.17 29.09 25.28
N LEU A 691 -8.49 30.40 25.05
CA LEU A 691 -9.23 30.83 23.87
C LEU A 691 -8.45 30.66 22.56
N GLU A 692 -7.11 30.79 22.60
CA GLU A 692 -6.24 30.55 21.47
C GLU A 692 -6.20 29.04 21.13
N GLU A 693 -6.07 28.15 22.11
CA GLU A 693 -6.18 26.70 21.96
C GLU A 693 -7.53 26.27 21.39
N ILE A 694 -8.64 26.85 21.90
CA ILE A 694 -10.00 26.64 21.35
C ILE A 694 -10.06 27.09 19.88
N SER A 695 -9.41 28.19 19.50
CA SER A 695 -9.40 28.66 18.11
C SER A 695 -8.65 27.70 17.17
N GLU A 696 -7.57 27.04 17.64
CA GLU A 696 -6.88 26.00 16.88
C GLU A 696 -7.74 24.75 16.72
N ASP A 697 -8.40 24.30 17.79
CA ASP A 697 -9.31 23.15 17.74
C ASP A 697 -10.48 23.39 16.76
N ILE A 698 -11.05 24.59 16.76
CA ILE A 698 -12.10 25.01 15.82
C ILE A 698 -11.61 24.94 14.36
N LYS A 699 -10.37 25.32 14.10
CA LYS A 699 -9.78 25.22 12.77
C LYS A 699 -9.65 23.76 12.33
N LEU A 700 -9.21 22.86 13.22
CA LEU A 700 -9.14 21.44 12.94
C LEU A 700 -10.52 20.83 12.64
N ILE A 701 -11.55 21.21 13.42
CA ILE A 701 -12.93 20.77 13.18
C ILE A 701 -13.41 21.24 11.80
N TYR A 702 -13.06 22.45 11.38
CA TYR A 702 -13.40 22.97 10.04
C TYR A 702 -12.76 22.12 8.92
N GLU A 703 -11.48 21.77 9.07
CA GLU A 703 -10.76 20.93 8.10
C GLU A 703 -11.39 19.52 8.01
N VAL A 704 -11.70 18.90 9.15
CA VAL A 704 -12.38 17.59 9.21
C VAL A 704 -13.78 17.66 8.57
N ASN A 705 -14.54 18.72 8.80
CA ASN A 705 -15.84 18.90 8.17
C ASN A 705 -15.73 18.98 6.63
N GLN A 706 -14.69 19.61 6.11
CA GLN A 706 -14.44 19.65 4.66
C GLN A 706 -14.17 18.24 4.09
N GLU A 707 -13.38 17.44 4.79
CA GLU A 707 -13.10 16.05 4.39
C GLU A 707 -14.37 15.18 4.43
N ILE A 708 -15.22 15.35 5.43
CA ILE A 708 -16.51 14.64 5.53
C ILE A 708 -17.42 15.02 4.35
N ALA A 709 -17.49 16.30 3.98
CA ALA A 709 -18.29 16.74 2.84
C ALA A 709 -17.82 16.11 1.51
N VAL A 710 -16.50 16.05 1.29
CA VAL A 710 -15.92 15.40 0.11
C VAL A 710 -16.24 13.90 0.12
N SER A 711 -16.07 13.22 1.26
CA SER A 711 -16.37 11.79 1.40
C SER A 711 -17.85 11.48 1.14
N ALA A 712 -18.77 12.32 1.60
CA ALA A 712 -20.21 12.18 1.32
C ALA A 712 -20.53 12.33 -0.17
N GLN A 713 -19.87 13.25 -0.88
CA GLN A 713 -20.00 13.39 -2.34
C GLN A 713 -19.45 12.17 -3.09
N GLU A 714 -18.32 11.62 -2.64
CA GLU A 714 -17.76 10.39 -3.23
C GLU A 714 -18.68 9.20 -3.01
N GLN A 715 -19.28 9.05 -1.82
CA GLN A 715 -20.30 8.03 -1.56
C GLN A 715 -21.49 8.14 -2.51
N GLN A 716 -21.97 9.36 -2.79
CA GLN A 716 -23.03 9.59 -3.75
C GLN A 716 -22.65 9.08 -5.15
N LYS A 717 -21.47 9.43 -5.64
CA LYS A 717 -20.95 8.96 -6.95
C LYS A 717 -20.79 7.44 -7.01
N MET A 718 -20.30 6.83 -5.92
CA MET A 718 -20.18 5.37 -5.82
C MET A 718 -21.55 4.69 -5.88
N THR A 719 -22.56 5.25 -5.21
CA THR A 719 -23.92 4.74 -5.23
C THR A 719 -24.53 4.80 -6.62
N ASP A 720 -24.34 5.90 -7.36
CA ASP A 720 -24.80 6.03 -8.76
C ASP A 720 -24.10 4.99 -9.68
N SER A 721 -22.80 4.76 -9.47
CA SER A 721 -22.07 3.72 -10.21
C SER A 721 -22.57 2.32 -9.89
N MET A 722 -22.89 2.05 -8.61
CA MET A 722 -23.43 0.76 -8.18
C MET A 722 -24.82 0.50 -8.78
N ASN A 723 -25.69 1.50 -8.82
CA ASN A 723 -27.00 1.37 -9.47
C ASN A 723 -26.88 0.99 -10.94
N LYS A 724 -25.95 1.59 -11.70
CA LYS A 724 -25.68 1.21 -13.09
C LYS A 724 -25.17 -0.23 -13.22
N ARG A 725 -24.36 -0.71 -12.26
CA ARG A 725 -23.88 -2.09 -12.26
C ARG A 725 -25.00 -3.08 -11.98
N VAL A 726 -25.91 -2.75 -11.07
CA VAL A 726 -27.09 -3.58 -10.77
C VAL A 726 -28.04 -3.62 -11.96
N GLU A 727 -28.24 -2.52 -12.68
CA GLU A 727 -29.00 -2.50 -13.92
C GLU A 727 -28.40 -3.44 -14.98
N ASN A 728 -27.07 -3.47 -15.11
CA ASN A 728 -26.40 -4.41 -16.00
C ASN A 728 -26.55 -5.86 -15.53
N ILE A 729 -26.51 -6.14 -14.22
CA ILE A 729 -26.78 -7.47 -13.67
C ILE A 729 -28.19 -7.91 -14.03
N SER A 730 -29.20 -7.03 -13.92
CA SER A 730 -30.59 -7.33 -14.29
C SER A 730 -30.71 -7.70 -15.78
N LYS A 731 -30.03 -6.98 -16.67
CA LYS A 731 -29.99 -7.31 -18.10
C LYS A 731 -29.37 -8.67 -18.37
N LEU A 732 -28.21 -8.94 -17.75
CA LEU A 732 -27.54 -10.24 -17.89
C LEU A 732 -28.40 -11.38 -17.35
N THR A 733 -29.16 -11.15 -16.29
CA THR A 733 -30.09 -12.11 -15.69
C THR A 733 -31.21 -12.45 -16.69
N GLU A 734 -31.75 -11.47 -17.40
CA GLU A 734 -32.74 -11.68 -18.50
C GLU A 734 -32.15 -12.47 -19.67
N GLU A 735 -30.92 -12.17 -20.09
CA GLU A 735 -30.25 -12.92 -21.17
C GLU A 735 -29.99 -14.39 -20.78
N VAL A 736 -29.64 -14.66 -19.53
CA VAL A 736 -29.45 -16.04 -19.01
C VAL A 736 -30.78 -16.78 -18.94
N LEU A 737 -31.88 -16.10 -18.60
CA LEU A 737 -33.23 -16.67 -18.60
C LEU A 737 -33.64 -17.08 -20.02
N ASP A 738 -33.43 -16.23 -21.00
CA ASP A 738 -33.72 -16.52 -22.40
C ASP A 738 -32.90 -17.71 -22.92
N SER A 739 -31.61 -17.74 -22.53
CA SER A 739 -30.71 -18.85 -22.86
C SER A 739 -31.16 -20.17 -22.21
N ALA A 740 -31.60 -20.12 -20.94
CA ALA A 740 -32.17 -21.29 -20.26
C ALA A 740 -33.42 -21.81 -20.96
N GLN A 741 -34.32 -20.90 -21.37
CA GLN A 741 -35.52 -21.24 -22.11
C GLN A 741 -35.20 -21.90 -23.48
N SER A 742 -34.24 -21.34 -24.22
CA SER A 742 -33.78 -21.89 -25.51
C SER A 742 -33.13 -23.27 -25.34
N THR A 743 -32.39 -23.47 -24.24
CA THR A 743 -31.79 -24.75 -23.90
C THR A 743 -32.85 -25.78 -23.53
N SER A 744 -33.94 -25.37 -22.83
CA SER A 744 -35.10 -26.26 -22.56
C SER A 744 -35.74 -26.78 -23.84
N VAL A 745 -36.02 -25.88 -24.78
CA VAL A 745 -36.61 -26.27 -26.09
C VAL A 745 -35.67 -27.24 -26.82
N SER A 746 -34.36 -27.01 -26.77
CA SER A 746 -33.38 -27.89 -27.41
C SER A 746 -33.31 -29.26 -26.71
N SER A 747 -33.43 -29.30 -25.40
CA SER A 747 -33.48 -30.54 -24.60
C SER A 747 -34.71 -31.38 -24.96
N ASP A 748 -35.90 -30.75 -25.00
CA ASP A 748 -37.15 -31.43 -25.39
C ASP A 748 -37.04 -32.04 -26.78
N ARG A 749 -36.40 -31.33 -27.74
CA ARG A 749 -36.15 -31.83 -29.10
C ARG A 749 -35.20 -33.02 -29.12
N VAL A 750 -34.17 -33.04 -28.26
CA VAL A 750 -33.26 -34.19 -28.13
C VAL A 750 -34.03 -35.40 -27.57
N ALA A 751 -34.89 -35.20 -26.57
CA ALA A 751 -35.75 -36.27 -26.02
C ALA A 751 -36.68 -36.85 -27.10
N GLU A 752 -37.29 -35.99 -27.92
CA GLU A 752 -38.16 -36.41 -29.05
C GLU A 752 -37.37 -37.24 -30.09
N ILE A 753 -36.18 -36.76 -30.50
CA ILE A 753 -35.31 -37.48 -31.44
C ILE A 753 -34.89 -38.84 -30.86
N SER A 754 -34.55 -38.91 -29.57
CA SER A 754 -34.17 -40.14 -28.87
C SER A 754 -35.35 -41.16 -28.87
N THR A 755 -36.54 -40.68 -28.57
CA THR A 755 -37.76 -41.51 -28.58
C THR A 755 -38.06 -42.03 -30.00
N ASN A 756 -37.94 -41.18 -31.03
CA ASN A 756 -38.12 -41.59 -32.42
C ASN A 756 -37.07 -42.60 -32.87
N LEU A 757 -35.78 -42.42 -32.45
CA LEU A 757 -34.71 -43.36 -32.77
C LEU A 757 -34.94 -44.72 -32.10
N LYS A 758 -35.42 -44.74 -30.88
CA LYS A 758 -35.82 -45.97 -30.17
C LYS A 758 -36.97 -46.70 -30.87
N GLN A 759 -38.03 -45.98 -31.30
CA GLN A 759 -39.14 -46.56 -32.06
C GLN A 759 -38.70 -47.18 -33.40
N LEU A 760 -37.72 -46.51 -34.06
CA LEU A 760 -37.18 -47.04 -35.34
C LEU A 760 -36.35 -48.32 -35.11
N THR A 761 -35.57 -48.39 -34.03
CA THR A 761 -34.78 -49.57 -33.70
C THR A 761 -35.62 -50.71 -33.19
N GLU A 762 -36.69 -50.47 -32.44
CA GLU A 762 -37.65 -51.47 -31.94
C GLU A 762 -38.47 -52.17 -33.05
N GLN A 763 -38.50 -51.63 -34.28
CA GLN A 763 -39.10 -52.29 -35.43
C GLN A 763 -38.35 -53.54 -35.85
N PHE A 764 -37.08 -53.67 -35.43
CA PHE A 764 -36.25 -54.85 -35.68
C PHE A 764 -36.16 -55.70 -34.43
N LYS A 765 -36.44 -56.96 -34.56
CA LYS A 765 -36.23 -57.92 -33.49
C LYS A 765 -34.75 -58.31 -33.46
N VAL A 766 -34.03 -57.94 -32.43
CA VAL A 766 -32.60 -58.16 -32.24
C VAL A 766 -32.32 -59.19 -31.14
#